data_85568dbdbfa029bd0537cfc20deb02c0
#
_entry.id   85568dbdbfa029bd0537cfc20deb02c0
#
_cell.length_a   1.000
_cell.length_b   1.000
_cell.length_c   1.000
_cell.angle_alpha   90.00
_cell.angle_beta   90.00
_cell.angle_gamma   90.00
#
_symmetry.space_group_name_H-M   'P 1'
#
loop_
_entity.id
_entity.type
_entity.pdbx_description
1 polymer ?
#
loop_
_entity_poly.entity_id
_entity_poly.type
_entity_poly.pdbx_seq_one_letter_code
_entity_poly.pdbx_strand_id
1 'polypeptide(L)'
;MKIKKGIYEQVISNKIHEELKIREDEINIFKEEIEKEEAKVILSKYLQEVTKKSLNLIKNKDINKQIEVCNQIIDYLSEQVEDKEIKENNIHKDGEILLSVEEKINKSKIKNNNIRPLTPISQSYLFTNSNNEPDLISELKREILSSDNIDILVSFIRWSGLRLIKDELIEHTQTKKLRIITTSYMGASEFKAIKFLSELPNTEVKISYDTQRTRLHAKSYMFHRNTGFTTAYIGSSNISKDAMTTGLEWNMKVSEKDSKNIVDKFKATFESYFNDEEFKTFTEEDEEKLKMELKKARVSDLKNENNDIANIDVRPYHYQQEILDTLSVERDVLGHNKNLVVAATGVGKTVISAFDYKNFKSQNKGKVNRLLFIAHREDILSQSLKTFRTILRDRNFGGLYSGNFTPNNIDHVFMTIQTFNSKKFDECLDKEFYDFIIIDEFHHASAPSYQKILEHFEPKVLLGLTATPERMDGKDVLEYFDGRISSEMRLGEAIDKKLLSTFQYFCVSDELDLSKLKWSKGGYDNKELTELLTIDKLNSKKRADLVIRSLHDYISDIDEVVGLGFCVSIEHANFMANYFNDKKIPSVAISSKTTKDERDKAKSGLINGKYKFAFVVDLYNEGVDIPEVNTILFLRPTESLTVFLQQLGRGLRLSDNKE
;
A
#
# COMPACT_ATOMS: atom_id res chain seq x y z
N MET A 1 -4.19 -28.12 -40.16
CA MET A 1 -4.62 -27.32 -39.00
C MET A 1 -5.86 -26.55 -39.46
N LYS A 2 -7.01 -26.75 -38.84
CA LYS A 2 -8.25 -26.10 -39.31
C LYS A 2 -8.27 -24.63 -38.90
N ILE A 3 -8.27 -23.69 -39.84
CA ILE A 3 -8.36 -22.26 -39.56
C ILE A 3 -9.68 -21.98 -38.81
N LYS A 4 -9.57 -21.36 -37.63
CA LYS A 4 -10.75 -21.01 -36.81
C LYS A 4 -11.39 -19.74 -37.34
N LYS A 5 -12.67 -19.51 -37.06
CA LYS A 5 -13.32 -18.22 -37.36
C LYS A 5 -12.79 -17.17 -36.39
N GLY A 6 -12.43 -15.96 -36.88
CA GLY A 6 -11.88 -14.87 -36.07
C GLY A 6 -11.15 -13.84 -36.90
N ILE A 7 -10.54 -12.87 -36.21
CA ILE A 7 -9.72 -11.82 -36.81
C ILE A 7 -8.27 -12.32 -36.89
N TYR A 8 -7.61 -12.05 -38.00
CA TYR A 8 -6.24 -12.45 -38.28
C TYR A 8 -5.44 -11.26 -38.79
N GLU A 9 -4.18 -11.19 -38.41
CA GLU A 9 -3.16 -10.27 -38.92
C GLU A 9 -1.88 -11.06 -39.14
N GLN A 10 -1.83 -11.81 -40.25
CA GLN A 10 -0.68 -12.68 -40.57
C GLN A 10 -0.49 -12.85 -42.06
N VAL A 11 0.75 -13.11 -42.46
CA VAL A 11 1.09 -13.44 -43.83
C VAL A 11 0.40 -14.75 -44.25
N ILE A 12 -0.23 -14.76 -45.44
CA ILE A 12 -0.85 -15.95 -46.01
C ILE A 12 0.23 -16.82 -46.64
N SER A 13 0.60 -17.91 -45.96
CA SER A 13 1.47 -18.93 -46.51
C SER A 13 0.74 -19.81 -47.51
N ASN A 14 1.47 -20.56 -48.36
CA ASN A 14 0.86 -21.51 -49.29
C ASN A 14 -0.12 -22.48 -48.60
N LYS A 15 0.26 -22.95 -47.41
CA LYS A 15 -0.58 -23.83 -46.58
C LYS A 15 -1.91 -23.17 -46.19
N ILE A 16 -1.83 -21.91 -45.73
CA ILE A 16 -3.02 -21.14 -45.36
C ILE A 16 -3.89 -20.88 -46.60
N HIS A 17 -3.25 -20.52 -47.72
CA HIS A 17 -3.94 -20.26 -48.98
C HIS A 17 -4.79 -21.48 -49.46
N GLU A 18 -4.18 -22.68 -49.45
CA GLU A 18 -4.89 -23.91 -49.82
C GLU A 18 -6.07 -24.21 -48.88
N GLU A 19 -5.85 -24.04 -47.55
CA GLU A 19 -6.92 -24.29 -46.56
C GLU A 19 -8.08 -23.29 -46.70
N LEU A 20 -7.79 -22.02 -47.02
CA LEU A 20 -8.83 -21.04 -47.29
C LEU A 20 -9.59 -21.32 -48.56
N LYS A 21 -8.89 -21.77 -49.62
CA LYS A 21 -9.50 -22.15 -50.89
C LYS A 21 -10.51 -23.31 -50.78
N ILE A 22 -10.18 -24.30 -49.94
CA ILE A 22 -11.09 -25.46 -49.70
C ILE A 22 -12.40 -25.03 -49.00
N ARG A 23 -12.36 -23.90 -48.28
CA ARG A 23 -13.50 -23.43 -47.48
C ARG A 23 -14.12 -22.13 -48.00
N GLU A 24 -13.79 -21.70 -49.20
CA GLU A 24 -14.25 -20.45 -49.83
C GLU A 24 -15.76 -20.34 -49.87
N ASP A 25 -16.45 -21.46 -50.07
CA ASP A 25 -17.92 -21.53 -50.08
C ASP A 25 -18.57 -21.51 -48.67
N GLU A 26 -17.77 -21.74 -47.62
CA GLU A 26 -18.29 -21.85 -46.23
C GLU A 26 -18.04 -20.59 -45.38
N ILE A 27 -17.10 -19.74 -45.78
CA ILE A 27 -16.62 -18.63 -44.96
C ILE A 27 -16.32 -17.36 -45.81
N ASN A 28 -16.66 -16.20 -45.25
CA ASN A 28 -16.22 -14.92 -45.84
C ASN A 28 -14.77 -14.65 -45.46
N ILE A 29 -13.95 -14.37 -46.45
CA ILE A 29 -12.51 -14.12 -46.28
C ILE A 29 -12.19 -12.69 -46.71
N PHE A 30 -11.61 -11.91 -45.81
CA PHE A 30 -11.07 -10.56 -46.07
C PHE A 30 -9.56 -10.65 -46.15
N LYS A 31 -8.98 -10.07 -47.22
CA LYS A 31 -7.53 -10.08 -47.51
C LYS A 31 -7.14 -8.69 -48.00
N GLU A 32 -5.94 -8.30 -47.64
CA GLU A 32 -5.29 -7.09 -48.15
C GLU A 32 -3.92 -7.44 -48.71
N GLU A 33 -3.43 -6.67 -49.68
CA GLU A 33 -2.06 -6.81 -50.16
C GLU A 33 -1.10 -6.18 -49.15
N ILE A 34 0.13 -6.72 -49.06
CA ILE A 34 1.18 -6.16 -48.19
C ILE A 34 1.66 -4.85 -48.82
N GLU A 35 1.48 -3.75 -48.11
CA GLU A 35 1.98 -2.45 -48.56
C GLU A 35 3.51 -2.43 -48.67
N LYS A 36 4.03 -1.74 -49.69
CA LYS A 36 5.48 -1.71 -50.00
C LYS A 36 6.30 -1.13 -48.86
N GLU A 37 5.79 -0.11 -48.17
CA GLU A 37 6.43 0.55 -47.01
C GLU A 37 6.56 -0.38 -45.84
N GLU A 38 5.58 -1.26 -45.60
CA GLU A 38 5.51 -2.18 -44.47
C GLU A 38 6.09 -3.56 -44.78
N ALA A 39 6.27 -3.91 -46.04
CA ALA A 39 6.68 -5.25 -46.50
C ALA A 39 7.92 -5.77 -45.75
N LYS A 40 8.97 -4.93 -45.61
CA LYS A 40 10.21 -5.31 -44.91
C LYS A 40 9.97 -5.74 -43.45
N VAL A 41 9.06 -5.06 -42.76
CA VAL A 41 8.76 -5.34 -41.34
C VAL A 41 7.94 -6.62 -41.21
N ILE A 42 6.88 -6.74 -42.00
CA ILE A 42 5.96 -7.89 -41.98
C ILE A 42 6.69 -9.17 -42.41
N LEU A 43 7.43 -9.12 -43.50
CA LEU A 43 8.14 -10.29 -44.03
C LEU A 43 9.31 -10.72 -43.17
N SER A 44 10.10 -9.79 -42.63
CA SER A 44 11.19 -10.13 -41.70
C SER A 44 10.68 -10.79 -40.42
N LYS A 45 9.57 -10.31 -39.85
CA LYS A 45 8.93 -10.89 -38.66
C LYS A 45 8.40 -12.31 -38.96
N TYR A 46 7.79 -12.50 -40.11
CA TYR A 46 7.33 -13.83 -40.56
C TYR A 46 8.51 -14.80 -40.73
N LEU A 47 9.61 -14.37 -41.35
CA LEU A 47 10.81 -15.17 -41.52
C LEU A 47 11.46 -15.54 -40.17
N GLN A 48 11.50 -14.60 -39.24
CA GLN A 48 11.98 -14.84 -37.88
C GLN A 48 11.19 -15.97 -37.19
N GLU A 49 9.85 -15.96 -37.32
CA GLU A 49 9.00 -17.02 -36.73
C GLU A 49 9.27 -18.38 -37.37
N VAL A 50 9.43 -18.42 -38.72
CA VAL A 50 9.76 -19.66 -39.42
C VAL A 50 11.11 -20.19 -39.01
N THR A 51 12.11 -19.31 -38.93
CA THR A 51 13.49 -19.65 -38.50
C THR A 51 13.46 -20.22 -37.06
N LYS A 52 12.78 -19.54 -36.13
CA LYS A 52 12.64 -20.00 -34.73
C LYS A 52 12.00 -21.37 -34.62
N LYS A 53 10.95 -21.64 -35.42
CA LYS A 53 10.32 -22.96 -35.51
C LYS A 53 11.28 -24.02 -36.05
N SER A 54 12.03 -23.68 -37.09
CA SER A 54 13.01 -24.60 -37.72
C SER A 54 14.13 -24.98 -36.77
N LEU A 55 14.71 -24.00 -36.07
CA LEU A 55 15.79 -24.23 -35.09
C LEU A 55 15.31 -25.12 -33.91
N ASN A 56 14.06 -24.97 -33.48
CA ASN A 56 13.47 -25.80 -32.44
C ASN A 56 13.29 -27.30 -32.86
N LEU A 57 13.22 -27.57 -34.17
CA LEU A 57 13.07 -28.93 -34.72
C LEU A 57 14.41 -29.66 -34.88
N ILE A 58 15.54 -28.96 -34.70
CA ILE A 58 16.85 -29.57 -34.75
C ILE A 58 17.02 -30.58 -33.60
N LYS A 59 17.32 -31.81 -33.92
CA LYS A 59 17.46 -32.91 -32.95
C LYS A 59 18.50 -32.55 -31.87
N ASN A 60 18.20 -32.92 -30.65
CA ASN A 60 19.06 -32.73 -29.45
C ASN A 60 19.43 -31.28 -29.15
N LYS A 61 18.77 -30.29 -29.77
CA LYS A 61 19.10 -28.87 -29.63
C LYS A 61 20.59 -28.57 -29.87
N ASP A 62 21.17 -29.25 -30.82
CA ASP A 62 22.60 -29.12 -31.17
C ASP A 62 22.89 -27.70 -31.65
N ILE A 63 23.67 -26.96 -30.85
CA ILE A 63 24.02 -25.55 -31.08
C ILE A 63 24.82 -25.40 -32.36
N ASN A 64 25.77 -26.30 -32.64
CA ASN A 64 26.63 -26.23 -33.84
C ASN A 64 25.76 -26.35 -35.10
N LYS A 65 24.79 -27.29 -35.09
CA LYS A 65 23.84 -27.45 -36.20
C LYS A 65 22.94 -26.24 -36.36
N GLN A 66 22.52 -25.60 -35.26
CA GLN A 66 21.73 -24.37 -35.31
C GLN A 66 22.54 -23.20 -35.91
N ILE A 67 23.81 -23.05 -35.51
CA ILE A 67 24.72 -22.04 -36.04
C ILE A 67 24.95 -22.28 -37.55
N GLU A 68 25.20 -23.51 -37.97
CA GLU A 68 25.37 -23.90 -39.38
C GLU A 68 24.16 -23.48 -40.22
N VAL A 69 22.95 -23.80 -39.77
CA VAL A 69 21.68 -23.38 -40.43
C VAL A 69 21.54 -21.86 -40.49
N CYS A 70 21.85 -21.14 -39.42
CA CYS A 70 21.82 -19.68 -39.43
C CYS A 70 22.81 -19.11 -40.42
N ASN A 71 24.06 -19.61 -40.48
CA ASN A 71 25.08 -19.13 -41.39
C ASN A 71 24.72 -19.43 -42.85
N GLN A 72 24.13 -20.57 -43.16
CA GLN A 72 23.58 -20.85 -44.51
C GLN A 72 22.50 -19.86 -44.92
N ILE A 73 21.62 -19.43 -44.02
CA ILE A 73 20.61 -18.42 -44.31
C ILE A 73 21.30 -17.06 -44.59
N ILE A 74 22.30 -16.68 -43.79
CA ILE A 74 23.05 -15.43 -43.95
C ILE A 74 23.78 -15.42 -45.26
N ASP A 75 24.46 -16.50 -45.61
CA ASP A 75 25.16 -16.65 -46.88
C ASP A 75 24.21 -16.52 -48.08
N TYR A 76 23.06 -17.21 -48.03
CA TYR A 76 22.02 -17.10 -49.07
C TYR A 76 21.52 -15.65 -49.23
N LEU A 77 21.22 -14.96 -48.11
CA LEU A 77 20.77 -13.56 -48.16
C LEU A 77 21.84 -12.64 -48.75
N SER A 78 23.12 -12.83 -48.39
CA SER A 78 24.25 -12.08 -48.93
C SER A 78 24.37 -12.23 -50.44
N GLU A 79 24.18 -13.45 -50.96
CA GLU A 79 24.20 -13.72 -52.42
C GLU A 79 23.03 -13.06 -53.17
N GLN A 80 21.80 -13.06 -52.55
CA GLN A 80 20.62 -12.50 -53.20
C GLN A 80 20.65 -10.97 -53.35
N VAL A 81 21.29 -10.27 -52.38
CA VAL A 81 21.37 -8.79 -52.40
C VAL A 81 22.75 -8.28 -52.88
N GLU A 82 23.66 -9.19 -53.23
CA GLU A 82 25.02 -8.90 -53.69
C GLU A 82 25.83 -8.02 -52.71
N ASP A 83 25.56 -8.18 -51.38
CA ASP A 83 26.18 -7.40 -50.33
C ASP A 83 27.07 -8.28 -49.45
N LYS A 84 28.40 -8.04 -49.52
CA LYS A 84 29.41 -8.77 -48.77
C LYS A 84 29.40 -8.47 -47.28
N GLU A 85 28.93 -7.29 -46.83
CA GLU A 85 28.83 -6.93 -45.41
C GLU A 85 27.84 -7.82 -44.70
N ILE A 86 26.81 -8.34 -45.38
CA ILE A 86 25.85 -9.29 -44.79
C ILE A 86 26.57 -10.58 -44.44
N LYS A 87 27.49 -11.07 -45.24
CA LYS A 87 28.25 -12.30 -44.99
C LYS A 87 29.18 -12.17 -43.78
N GLU A 88 29.68 -10.97 -43.48
CA GLU A 88 30.51 -10.71 -42.30
C GLU A 88 29.75 -10.92 -40.99
N ASN A 89 28.41 -10.96 -41.03
CA ASN A 89 27.54 -11.26 -39.85
C ASN A 89 27.41 -12.77 -39.56
N ASN A 90 28.13 -13.66 -40.24
CA ASN A 90 28.15 -15.06 -39.94
C ASN A 90 28.58 -15.29 -38.48
N ILE A 91 27.84 -16.17 -37.78
CA ILE A 91 28.09 -16.50 -36.38
C ILE A 91 29.39 -17.29 -36.28
N HIS A 92 30.28 -16.84 -35.38
CA HIS A 92 31.54 -17.56 -35.14
C HIS A 92 31.28 -18.96 -34.60
N LYS A 93 32.13 -19.94 -35.00
CA LYS A 93 31.98 -21.35 -34.68
C LYS A 93 31.91 -21.67 -33.17
N ASP A 94 32.50 -20.82 -32.34
CA ASP A 94 32.52 -21.02 -30.88
C ASP A 94 31.16 -20.70 -30.23
N GLY A 95 30.24 -20.03 -30.92
CA GLY A 95 28.86 -19.76 -30.47
C GLY A 95 28.77 -18.94 -29.21
N GLU A 96 29.63 -17.93 -29.07
CA GLU A 96 29.73 -17.09 -27.88
C GLU A 96 28.83 -15.85 -27.97
N ILE A 97 28.42 -15.32 -26.82
CA ILE A 97 27.68 -14.10 -26.70
C ILE A 97 28.57 -13.04 -26.04
N LEU A 98 28.77 -11.90 -26.71
CA LEU A 98 29.46 -10.76 -26.13
C LEU A 98 28.61 -10.13 -25.02
N LEU A 99 29.12 -10.10 -23.80
CA LEU A 99 28.40 -9.63 -22.62
C LEU A 99 28.82 -8.22 -22.16
N SER A 100 30.14 -7.89 -22.22
CA SER A 100 30.68 -6.56 -21.91
C SER A 100 32.04 -6.36 -22.58
N VAL A 101 32.38 -5.10 -22.78
CA VAL A 101 33.72 -4.67 -23.18
C VAL A 101 34.15 -3.58 -22.21
N GLU A 102 35.27 -3.76 -21.53
CA GLU A 102 35.79 -2.83 -20.54
C GLU A 102 37.25 -2.47 -20.86
N GLU A 103 37.65 -1.26 -20.52
CA GLU A 103 39.06 -0.86 -20.63
C GLU A 103 39.92 -1.59 -19.58
N LYS A 104 41.10 -2.04 -19.98
CA LYS A 104 42.07 -2.63 -19.06
C LYS A 104 42.66 -1.55 -18.14
N ILE A 105 42.03 -1.30 -17.00
CA ILE A 105 42.61 -0.47 -15.93
C ILE A 105 43.61 -1.31 -15.15
N ASN A 106 44.80 -0.73 -14.85
CA ASN A 106 45.94 -1.35 -14.20
C ASN A 106 45.59 -2.45 -13.16
N LYS A 107 46.29 -3.57 -13.22
CA LYS A 107 46.10 -4.88 -12.58
C LYS A 107 45.76 -4.94 -11.06
N SER A 108 45.70 -3.82 -10.33
CA SER A 108 45.52 -3.82 -8.89
C SER A 108 44.09 -3.58 -8.39
N LYS A 109 43.09 -3.30 -9.30
CA LYS A 109 41.69 -3.12 -8.94
C LYS A 109 40.74 -3.79 -9.95
N ILE A 110 40.92 -5.08 -10.16
CA ILE A 110 39.88 -5.89 -10.81
C ILE A 110 38.82 -6.20 -9.74
N LYS A 111 37.89 -5.25 -9.52
CA LYS A 111 36.56 -5.67 -9.10
C LYS A 111 35.90 -6.27 -10.34
N ASN A 112 35.79 -7.60 -10.37
CA ASN A 112 34.92 -8.31 -11.32
C ASN A 112 33.45 -7.91 -11.09
N ASN A 113 33.10 -6.70 -11.38
CA ASN A 113 31.72 -6.18 -11.27
C ASN A 113 31.09 -6.17 -12.67
N ASN A 114 30.96 -7.31 -13.29
CA ASN A 114 30.12 -7.43 -14.49
C ASN A 114 28.63 -7.41 -14.02
N ILE A 115 28.19 -6.24 -13.48
CA ILE A 115 26.84 -6.04 -13.01
C ILE A 115 25.93 -5.93 -14.24
N ARG A 116 25.02 -6.88 -14.36
CA ARG A 116 24.03 -6.95 -15.43
C ARG A 116 22.64 -7.17 -14.84
N PRO A 117 21.59 -6.67 -15.49
CA PRO A 117 20.21 -7.03 -15.17
C PRO A 117 20.01 -8.54 -15.08
N LEU A 118 19.09 -8.98 -14.26
CA LEU A 118 18.77 -10.41 -14.09
C LEU A 118 18.11 -10.98 -15.34
N THR A 119 17.28 -10.15 -16.00
CA THR A 119 16.66 -10.51 -17.28
C THR A 119 17.52 -10.04 -18.46
N PRO A 120 17.51 -10.73 -19.62
CA PRO A 120 18.27 -10.31 -20.79
C PRO A 120 17.93 -8.88 -21.22
N ILE A 121 18.95 -8.05 -21.50
CA ILE A 121 18.76 -6.67 -21.97
C ILE A 121 18.35 -6.59 -23.45
N SER A 122 18.44 -7.69 -24.18
CA SER A 122 18.04 -7.82 -25.58
C SER A 122 16.59 -8.26 -25.77
N GLN A 123 15.86 -8.57 -24.69
CA GLN A 123 14.50 -9.09 -24.73
C GLN A 123 13.58 -8.29 -23.83
N SER A 124 12.33 -8.11 -24.29
CA SER A 124 11.26 -7.55 -23.48
C SER A 124 10.76 -8.59 -22.47
N TYR A 125 10.33 -8.13 -21.28
CA TYR A 125 9.92 -8.98 -20.18
C TYR A 125 8.79 -8.35 -19.38
N LEU A 126 7.88 -9.16 -18.85
CA LEU A 126 6.79 -8.69 -17.97
C LEU A 126 7.06 -9.11 -16.52
N PHE A 127 7.13 -8.14 -15.62
CA PHE A 127 7.21 -8.35 -14.17
C PHE A 127 5.80 -8.25 -13.59
N THR A 128 5.38 -9.28 -12.86
CA THR A 128 4.06 -9.37 -12.20
C THR A 128 4.16 -9.46 -10.68
N ASN A 129 5.39 -9.37 -10.14
CA ASN A 129 5.71 -9.60 -8.74
C ASN A 129 5.27 -11.00 -8.23
N SER A 130 5.33 -12.01 -9.08
CA SER A 130 5.08 -13.39 -8.69
C SER A 130 6.32 -14.02 -8.04
N ASN A 131 6.10 -15.00 -7.15
CA ASN A 131 7.20 -15.67 -6.41
C ASN A 131 8.21 -16.40 -7.31
N ASN A 132 7.89 -16.63 -8.58
CA ASN A 132 8.74 -17.37 -9.53
C ASN A 132 9.49 -16.44 -10.50
N GLU A 133 9.40 -15.13 -10.31
CA GLU A 133 10.04 -14.12 -11.15
C GLU A 133 11.19 -13.43 -10.41
N PRO A 134 12.17 -12.86 -11.15
CA PRO A 134 13.14 -11.97 -10.54
C PRO A 134 12.43 -10.79 -9.86
N ASP A 135 12.87 -10.42 -8.68
CA ASP A 135 12.38 -9.26 -7.96
C ASP A 135 12.69 -7.96 -8.72
N LEU A 136 11.67 -7.11 -8.88
CA LEU A 136 11.78 -5.85 -9.64
C LEU A 136 12.85 -4.93 -9.05
N ILE A 137 12.96 -4.85 -7.72
CA ILE A 137 14.00 -4.02 -7.06
C ILE A 137 15.39 -4.50 -7.43
N SER A 138 15.65 -5.79 -7.34
CA SER A 138 16.95 -6.37 -7.69
C SER A 138 17.28 -6.15 -9.16
N GLU A 139 16.29 -6.18 -10.04
CA GLU A 139 16.44 -5.83 -11.44
C GLU A 139 16.78 -4.35 -11.63
N LEU A 140 16.00 -3.44 -11.03
CA LEU A 140 16.22 -1.99 -11.13
C LEU A 140 17.58 -1.57 -10.59
N LYS A 141 18.05 -2.12 -9.47
CA LYS A 141 19.39 -1.87 -8.93
C LYS A 141 20.48 -2.18 -9.96
N ARG A 142 20.35 -3.31 -10.64
CA ARG A 142 21.31 -3.73 -11.67
C ARG A 142 21.20 -2.90 -12.95
N GLU A 143 19.98 -2.49 -13.33
CA GLU A 143 19.75 -1.54 -14.42
C GLU A 143 20.43 -0.19 -14.14
N ILE A 144 20.26 0.36 -12.92
CA ILE A 144 20.88 1.62 -12.49
C ILE A 144 22.41 1.53 -12.64
N LEU A 145 23.03 0.51 -12.07
CA LEU A 145 24.49 0.37 -12.07
C LEU A 145 25.09 0.10 -13.46
N SER A 146 24.33 -0.56 -14.36
CA SER A 146 24.80 -0.96 -15.69
C SER A 146 24.44 0.01 -16.82
N SER A 147 23.68 1.07 -16.58
CA SER A 147 23.30 2.07 -17.57
C SER A 147 24.30 3.21 -17.68
N ASP A 148 24.28 3.94 -18.80
CA ASP A 148 25.08 5.15 -19.04
C ASP A 148 24.35 6.42 -18.60
N ASN A 149 23.04 6.50 -18.80
CA ASN A 149 22.18 7.57 -18.32
C ASN A 149 20.81 6.99 -17.91
N ILE A 150 20.09 7.73 -17.04
CA ILE A 150 18.79 7.30 -16.55
C ILE A 150 17.78 8.44 -16.70
N ASP A 151 16.60 8.10 -17.22
CA ASP A 151 15.43 8.98 -17.26
C ASP A 151 14.28 8.34 -16.48
N ILE A 152 13.72 9.07 -15.53
CA ILE A 152 12.60 8.62 -14.69
C ILE A 152 11.44 9.58 -14.84
N LEU A 153 10.27 9.05 -15.18
CA LEU A 153 9.00 9.77 -15.21
C LEU A 153 8.03 9.07 -14.29
N VAL A 154 7.69 9.69 -13.15
CA VAL A 154 6.80 9.10 -12.15
C VAL A 154 5.86 10.13 -11.56
N SER A 155 4.64 9.70 -11.21
CA SER A 155 3.65 10.61 -10.62
C SER A 155 4.08 11.12 -9.26
N PHE A 156 4.68 10.25 -8.43
CA PHE A 156 5.16 10.63 -7.11
C PHE A 156 6.38 9.80 -6.67
N ILE A 157 7.11 10.36 -5.72
CA ILE A 157 8.31 9.75 -5.14
C ILE A 157 8.19 9.76 -3.63
N ARG A 158 8.27 8.57 -3.01
CA ARG A 158 8.30 8.41 -1.56
C ARG A 158 9.68 7.97 -1.10
N TRP A 159 10.05 8.40 0.11
CA TRP A 159 11.33 8.04 0.72
C TRP A 159 11.47 6.53 0.92
N SER A 160 10.36 5.87 1.29
CA SER A 160 10.31 4.42 1.50
C SER A 160 10.72 3.60 0.27
N GLY A 161 10.36 4.05 -0.94
CA GLY A 161 10.79 3.42 -2.19
C GLY A 161 12.20 3.85 -2.60
N LEU A 162 12.49 5.17 -2.49
CA LEU A 162 13.78 5.72 -2.88
C LEU A 162 14.95 5.11 -2.10
N ARG A 163 14.79 4.88 -0.80
CA ARG A 163 15.84 4.27 0.05
C ARG A 163 16.26 2.89 -0.43
N LEU A 164 15.39 2.16 -1.16
CA LEU A 164 15.70 0.81 -1.65
C LEU A 164 16.72 0.82 -2.81
N ILE A 165 16.82 1.94 -3.54
CA ILE A 165 17.73 2.11 -4.70
C ILE A 165 18.72 3.28 -4.49
N LYS A 166 18.76 3.82 -3.27
CA LYS A 166 19.52 5.03 -2.93
C LYS A 166 21.01 4.88 -3.21
N ASP A 167 21.62 3.77 -2.76
CA ASP A 167 23.06 3.56 -2.85
C ASP A 167 23.50 3.40 -4.30
N GLU A 168 22.70 2.71 -5.11
CA GLU A 168 22.94 2.54 -6.54
C GLU A 168 22.82 3.88 -7.29
N LEU A 169 21.85 4.74 -6.90
CA LEU A 169 21.73 6.09 -7.49
C LEU A 169 22.90 6.99 -7.11
N ILE A 170 23.35 6.94 -5.86
CA ILE A 170 24.55 7.69 -5.41
C ILE A 170 25.77 7.25 -6.24
N GLU A 171 25.98 5.95 -6.43
CA GLU A 171 27.11 5.44 -7.21
C GLU A 171 27.01 5.88 -8.69
N HIS A 172 25.84 5.71 -9.29
CA HIS A 172 25.59 6.07 -10.69
C HIS A 172 25.86 7.56 -10.96
N THR A 173 25.31 8.42 -10.12
CA THR A 173 25.36 9.87 -10.34
C THR A 173 26.73 10.51 -10.09
N GLN A 174 27.70 9.79 -9.54
CA GLN A 174 29.08 10.30 -9.45
C GLN A 174 29.67 10.66 -10.82
N THR A 175 29.30 9.92 -11.88
CA THR A 175 29.89 10.08 -13.22
C THR A 175 28.87 10.12 -14.36
N LYS A 176 27.61 9.80 -14.11
CA LYS A 176 26.56 9.58 -15.11
C LYS A 176 25.32 10.43 -14.82
N LYS A 177 24.53 10.74 -15.83
CA LYS A 177 23.35 11.60 -15.70
C LYS A 177 22.11 10.86 -15.20
N LEU A 178 21.35 11.55 -14.35
CA LEU A 178 20.02 11.17 -13.91
C LEU A 178 19.06 12.33 -14.15
N ARG A 179 17.96 12.08 -14.89
CA ARG A 179 16.90 13.07 -15.09
C ARG A 179 15.57 12.52 -14.56
N ILE A 180 14.86 13.35 -13.84
CA ILE A 180 13.61 12.93 -13.20
C ILE A 180 12.52 13.95 -13.47
N ILE A 181 11.34 13.48 -13.86
CA ILE A 181 10.11 14.25 -13.95
C ILE A 181 9.11 13.69 -12.93
N THR A 182 8.58 14.57 -12.08
CA THR A 182 7.54 14.20 -11.10
C THR A 182 6.55 15.34 -10.90
N THR A 183 5.56 15.14 -10.01
CA THR A 183 4.54 16.15 -9.75
C THR A 183 4.29 16.37 -8.27
N SER A 184 3.73 17.52 -7.92
CA SER A 184 3.18 17.81 -6.61
C SER A 184 1.72 17.34 -6.43
N TYR A 185 1.14 16.74 -7.49
CA TYR A 185 -0.25 16.28 -7.51
C TYR A 185 -0.56 15.31 -6.36
N MET A 186 -1.72 15.47 -5.73
CA MET A 186 -2.19 14.72 -4.54
C MET A 186 -1.30 14.86 -3.29
N GLY A 187 -0.22 15.63 -3.32
CA GLY A 187 0.73 15.71 -2.20
C GLY A 187 1.39 14.36 -1.85
N ALA A 188 1.37 13.41 -2.79
CA ALA A 188 1.84 12.05 -2.59
C ALA A 188 3.38 11.93 -2.64
N SER A 189 4.06 12.89 -3.29
CA SER A 189 5.52 13.00 -3.24
C SER A 189 5.99 13.50 -1.86
N GLU A 190 7.14 13.01 -1.40
CA GLU A 190 7.74 13.46 -0.16
C GLU A 190 8.86 14.47 -0.42
N PHE A 191 8.82 15.58 0.29
CA PHE A 191 9.83 16.65 0.17
C PHE A 191 11.25 16.11 0.38
N LYS A 192 11.46 15.26 1.41
CA LYS A 192 12.76 14.63 1.73
C LYS A 192 13.32 13.86 0.53
N ALA A 193 12.45 13.11 -0.18
CA ALA A 193 12.86 12.31 -1.32
C ALA A 193 13.27 13.17 -2.52
N ILE A 194 12.50 14.21 -2.83
CA ILE A 194 12.81 15.13 -3.92
C ILE A 194 14.09 15.92 -3.62
N LYS A 195 14.24 16.43 -2.40
CA LYS A 195 15.44 17.15 -1.97
C LYS A 195 16.68 16.26 -2.10
N PHE A 196 16.64 15.05 -1.57
CA PHE A 196 17.76 14.12 -1.70
C PHE A 196 18.18 13.89 -3.16
N LEU A 197 17.21 13.69 -4.07
CA LEU A 197 17.49 13.47 -5.49
C LEU A 197 18.10 14.71 -6.14
N SER A 198 17.64 15.91 -5.79
CA SER A 198 18.19 17.16 -6.33
C SER A 198 19.62 17.49 -5.83
N GLU A 199 20.00 16.95 -4.69
CA GLU A 199 21.35 17.08 -4.11
C GLU A 199 22.37 16.09 -4.70
N LEU A 200 21.90 15.08 -5.47
CA LEU A 200 22.80 14.13 -6.11
C LEU A 200 23.58 14.80 -7.26
N PRO A 201 24.89 14.53 -7.41
CA PRO A 201 25.66 15.04 -8.53
C PRO A 201 25.07 14.57 -9.88
N ASN A 202 25.25 15.36 -10.93
CA ASN A 202 24.77 15.04 -12.29
C ASN A 202 23.27 14.71 -12.38
N THR A 203 22.45 15.22 -11.44
CA THR A 203 21.01 14.95 -11.37
C THR A 203 20.21 16.22 -11.65
N GLU A 204 19.16 16.09 -12.46
CA GLU A 204 18.19 17.16 -12.69
C GLU A 204 16.78 16.66 -12.39
N VAL A 205 16.09 17.32 -11.47
CA VAL A 205 14.72 17.00 -11.09
C VAL A 205 13.80 18.11 -11.58
N LYS A 206 12.79 17.76 -12.37
CA LYS A 206 11.74 18.67 -12.82
C LYS A 206 10.40 18.31 -12.21
N ILE A 207 9.65 19.34 -11.82
CA ILE A 207 8.39 19.18 -11.09
C ILE A 207 7.28 19.98 -11.78
N SER A 208 6.15 19.33 -12.04
CA SER A 208 4.89 20.03 -12.34
C SER A 208 4.20 20.40 -11.03
N TYR A 209 3.88 21.66 -10.88
CA TYR A 209 3.07 22.22 -9.77
C TYR A 209 1.61 22.38 -10.16
N ASP A 210 1.23 22.06 -11.40
CA ASP A 210 -0.15 22.14 -11.86
C ASP A 210 -0.93 20.90 -11.40
N THR A 211 -1.87 21.11 -10.48
CA THR A 211 -2.72 20.05 -9.94
C THR A 211 -4.06 19.94 -10.66
N GLN A 212 -4.36 20.84 -11.62
CA GLN A 212 -5.69 20.95 -12.23
C GLN A 212 -5.73 20.51 -13.70
N ARG A 213 -4.72 20.83 -14.50
CA ARG A 213 -4.71 20.60 -15.95
C ARG A 213 -4.10 19.29 -16.35
N THR A 214 -2.89 19.02 -15.88
CA THR A 214 -2.13 17.84 -16.30
C THR A 214 -1.99 16.87 -15.14
N ARG A 215 -2.78 15.81 -15.17
CA ARG A 215 -2.65 14.71 -14.23
C ARG A 215 -1.59 13.74 -14.76
N LEU A 216 -0.31 14.05 -14.53
CA LEU A 216 0.76 13.12 -14.87
C LEU A 216 0.57 11.82 -14.08
N HIS A 217 0.13 10.77 -14.73
CA HIS A 217 -0.07 9.45 -14.12
C HIS A 217 0.80 8.37 -14.77
N ALA A 218 1.71 8.78 -15.67
CA ALA A 218 2.68 7.88 -16.28
C ALA A 218 3.75 7.45 -15.27
N LYS A 219 4.21 6.21 -15.38
CA LYS A 219 5.34 5.67 -14.63
C LYS A 219 6.23 4.94 -15.60
N SER A 220 7.41 5.50 -15.82
CA SER A 220 8.41 4.89 -16.69
C SER A 220 9.81 5.14 -16.16
N TYR A 221 10.66 4.14 -16.37
CA TYR A 221 12.09 4.19 -16.05
C TYR A 221 12.84 3.81 -17.30
N MET A 222 13.76 4.62 -17.77
CA MET A 222 14.56 4.34 -18.95
C MET A 222 16.03 4.33 -18.61
N PHE A 223 16.69 3.24 -18.97
CA PHE A 223 18.10 2.97 -18.73
C PHE A 223 18.82 2.97 -20.06
N HIS A 224 19.46 4.09 -20.38
CA HIS A 224 20.14 4.28 -21.66
C HIS A 224 21.49 3.55 -21.67
N ARG A 225 21.81 2.95 -22.80
CA ARG A 225 23.11 2.35 -23.08
C ARG A 225 23.60 2.75 -24.46
N ASN A 226 24.81 3.32 -24.54
CA ASN A 226 25.45 3.75 -25.77
C ASN A 226 25.72 2.58 -26.73
N THR A 227 25.68 1.35 -26.19
CA THR A 227 25.82 0.11 -26.96
C THR A 227 24.57 -0.28 -27.76
N GLY A 228 23.46 0.48 -27.65
CA GLY A 228 22.19 0.20 -28.33
C GLY A 228 21.37 -0.90 -27.64
N PHE A 229 21.58 -1.13 -26.32
CA PHE A 229 20.79 -2.03 -25.48
C PHE A 229 20.01 -1.26 -24.42
N THR A 230 19.44 -0.14 -24.79
CA THR A 230 18.55 0.65 -23.91
C THR A 230 17.34 -0.18 -23.51
N THR A 231 16.96 -0.07 -22.24
CA THR A 231 15.76 -0.70 -21.70
C THR A 231 14.82 0.34 -21.10
N ALA A 232 13.53 0.18 -21.31
CA ALA A 232 12.49 1.03 -20.74
C ALA A 232 11.48 0.20 -19.97
N TYR A 233 11.11 0.64 -18.77
CA TYR A 233 10.09 0.01 -17.93
C TYR A 233 8.84 0.89 -17.93
N ILE A 234 7.70 0.28 -18.19
CA ILE A 234 6.39 0.94 -18.15
C ILE A 234 5.49 0.11 -17.27
N GLY A 235 4.77 0.76 -16.38
CA GLY A 235 3.83 0.03 -15.56
C GLY A 235 3.05 0.93 -14.61
N SER A 236 2.59 0.31 -13.56
CA SER A 236 1.84 0.97 -12.49
C SER A 236 2.73 1.47 -11.35
N SER A 237 4.01 1.07 -11.29
CA SER A 237 4.90 1.32 -10.15
C SER A 237 5.46 2.74 -10.09
N ASN A 238 5.09 3.49 -9.05
CA ASN A 238 5.80 4.70 -8.62
C ASN A 238 7.02 4.33 -7.74
N ILE A 239 7.85 5.33 -7.39
CA ILE A 239 8.93 5.13 -6.42
C ILE A 239 8.33 5.10 -5.00
N SER A 240 7.78 3.95 -4.61
CA SER A 240 7.28 3.64 -3.27
C SER A 240 7.61 2.19 -2.91
N LYS A 241 7.74 1.89 -1.61
CA LYS A 241 8.10 0.53 -1.16
C LYS A 241 7.12 -0.51 -1.70
N ASP A 242 5.82 -0.29 -1.50
CA ASP A 242 4.78 -1.25 -1.90
C ASP A 242 4.77 -1.51 -3.39
N ALA A 243 4.87 -0.46 -4.22
CA ALA A 243 4.89 -0.58 -5.67
C ALA A 243 6.13 -1.34 -6.19
N MET A 244 7.26 -1.24 -5.48
CA MET A 244 8.52 -1.83 -5.90
C MET A 244 8.77 -3.24 -5.32
N THR A 245 8.05 -3.64 -4.25
CA THR A 245 8.33 -4.92 -3.54
C THR A 245 7.14 -5.87 -3.50
N THR A 246 6.07 -5.51 -2.79
CA THR A 246 4.96 -6.42 -2.43
C THR A 246 3.66 -6.12 -3.14
N GLY A 247 3.54 -4.95 -3.79
CA GLY A 247 2.34 -4.56 -4.53
C GLY A 247 2.11 -5.47 -5.74
N LEU A 248 0.84 -5.75 -6.07
CA LEU A 248 0.46 -6.41 -7.31
C LEU A 248 0.57 -5.41 -8.48
N GLU A 249 1.80 -5.10 -8.85
CA GLU A 249 2.12 -4.12 -9.88
C GLU A 249 2.65 -4.82 -11.13
N TRP A 250 2.16 -4.42 -12.28
CA TRP A 250 2.64 -4.93 -13.55
C TRP A 250 3.57 -3.92 -14.19
N ASN A 251 4.79 -4.37 -14.49
CA ASN A 251 5.81 -3.56 -15.16
C ASN A 251 6.35 -4.31 -16.37
N MET A 252 6.21 -3.72 -17.52
CA MET A 252 6.74 -4.25 -18.76
C MET A 252 8.11 -3.63 -19.06
N LYS A 253 9.14 -4.46 -19.09
CA LYS A 253 10.45 -4.12 -19.64
C LYS A 253 10.39 -4.21 -21.17
N VAL A 254 10.69 -3.12 -21.85
CA VAL A 254 10.82 -3.05 -23.31
C VAL A 254 12.28 -2.89 -23.67
N SER A 255 12.81 -3.77 -24.49
CA SER A 255 14.18 -3.72 -24.98
C SER A 255 14.28 -2.99 -26.32
N GLU A 256 15.30 -2.13 -26.49
CA GLU A 256 15.58 -1.48 -27.77
C GLU A 256 15.87 -2.47 -28.91
N LYS A 257 16.49 -3.63 -28.58
CA LYS A 257 16.76 -4.68 -29.57
C LYS A 257 15.51 -5.40 -30.06
N ASP A 258 14.49 -5.50 -29.18
CA ASP A 258 13.26 -6.23 -29.46
C ASP A 258 12.18 -5.30 -30.06
N SER A 259 12.11 -4.05 -29.59
CA SER A 259 11.08 -3.09 -29.96
C SER A 259 11.63 -1.65 -30.03
N LYS A 260 12.54 -1.41 -30.97
CA LYS A 260 13.23 -0.12 -31.14
C LYS A 260 12.26 1.05 -31.28
N ASN A 261 11.21 0.90 -32.10
CA ASN A 261 10.20 1.93 -32.31
C ASN A 261 9.48 2.37 -31.03
N ILE A 262 9.24 1.46 -30.11
CA ILE A 262 8.62 1.77 -28.81
C ILE A 262 9.61 2.57 -27.97
N VAL A 263 10.86 2.12 -27.86
CA VAL A 263 11.89 2.82 -27.08
C VAL A 263 12.18 4.21 -27.65
N ASP A 264 12.23 4.37 -28.97
CA ASP A 264 12.42 5.66 -29.62
C ASP A 264 11.24 6.61 -29.34
N LYS A 265 10.00 6.11 -29.33
CA LYS A 265 8.83 6.89 -28.96
C LYS A 265 8.90 7.34 -27.50
N PHE A 266 9.40 6.49 -26.61
CA PHE A 266 9.65 6.84 -25.22
C PHE A 266 10.66 7.97 -25.07
N LYS A 267 11.81 7.84 -25.74
CA LYS A 267 12.84 8.88 -25.74
C LYS A 267 12.26 10.22 -26.18
N ALA A 268 11.54 10.22 -27.31
CA ALA A 268 10.93 11.43 -27.86
C ALA A 268 9.87 12.04 -26.92
N THR A 269 9.04 11.21 -26.28
CA THR A 269 8.01 11.67 -25.33
C THR A 269 8.63 12.24 -24.06
N PHE A 270 9.65 11.57 -23.50
CA PHE A 270 10.36 12.07 -22.34
C PHE A 270 11.02 13.41 -22.61
N GLU A 271 11.72 13.57 -23.75
CA GLU A 271 12.33 14.84 -24.18
C GLU A 271 11.28 15.94 -24.36
N SER A 272 10.11 15.62 -24.93
CA SER A 272 9.02 16.59 -25.05
C SER A 272 8.57 17.10 -23.69
N TYR A 273 8.34 16.21 -22.71
CA TYR A 273 7.94 16.61 -21.36
C TYR A 273 9.07 17.32 -20.61
N PHE A 274 10.30 16.84 -20.76
CA PHE A 274 11.45 17.43 -20.07
C PHE A 274 11.71 18.86 -20.52
N ASN A 275 11.39 19.22 -21.76
CA ASN A 275 11.56 20.57 -22.33
C ASN A 275 10.26 21.41 -22.26
N ASP A 276 9.17 20.88 -21.71
CA ASP A 276 7.93 21.62 -21.54
C ASP A 276 8.03 22.60 -20.37
N GLU A 277 7.53 23.83 -20.56
CA GLU A 277 7.55 24.91 -19.56
C GLU A 277 6.73 24.57 -18.29
N GLU A 278 5.84 23.59 -18.36
CA GLU A 278 5.08 23.11 -17.19
C GLU A 278 5.99 22.46 -16.15
N PHE A 279 7.02 21.73 -16.59
CA PHE A 279 7.95 21.02 -15.72
C PHE A 279 9.17 21.90 -15.40
N LYS A 280 9.18 22.48 -14.20
CA LYS A 280 10.23 23.38 -13.76
C LYS A 280 11.33 22.64 -13.03
N THR A 281 12.58 22.98 -13.33
CA THR A 281 13.74 22.45 -12.60
C THR A 281 13.62 22.87 -11.14
N PHE A 282 13.73 21.91 -10.24
CA PHE A 282 13.69 22.14 -8.80
C PHE A 282 15.07 22.59 -8.32
N THR A 283 15.10 23.71 -7.61
CA THR A 283 16.30 24.32 -7.01
C THR A 283 16.10 24.54 -5.51
N GLU A 284 17.16 24.88 -4.78
CA GLU A 284 17.06 25.20 -3.34
C GLU A 284 16.08 26.34 -3.07
N GLU A 285 15.96 27.31 -3.98
CA GLU A 285 15.02 28.43 -3.87
C GLU A 285 13.55 27.97 -3.91
N ASP A 286 13.27 26.81 -4.51
CA ASP A 286 11.91 26.26 -4.63
C ASP A 286 11.50 25.42 -3.41
N GLU A 287 12.36 25.20 -2.41
CA GLU A 287 12.06 24.32 -1.27
C GLU A 287 10.79 24.70 -0.54
N GLU A 288 10.66 25.99 -0.17
CA GLU A 288 9.50 26.47 0.57
C GLU A 288 8.23 26.42 -0.29
N LYS A 289 8.36 26.69 -1.59
CA LYS A 289 7.25 26.56 -2.54
C LYS A 289 6.80 25.10 -2.64
N LEU A 290 7.73 24.15 -2.80
CA LEU A 290 7.38 22.74 -2.88
C LEU A 290 6.70 22.25 -1.59
N LYS A 291 7.23 22.59 -0.41
CA LYS A 291 6.61 22.27 0.88
C LYS A 291 5.19 22.82 0.97
N MET A 292 4.98 24.06 0.53
CA MET A 292 3.64 24.69 0.53
C MET A 292 2.69 24.00 -0.45
N GLU A 293 3.14 23.71 -1.66
CA GLU A 293 2.28 23.06 -2.68
C GLU A 293 1.95 21.61 -2.30
N LEU A 294 2.90 20.82 -1.80
CA LEU A 294 2.63 19.48 -1.26
C LEU A 294 1.63 19.52 -0.08
N LYS A 295 1.76 20.54 0.77
CA LYS A 295 0.83 20.73 1.90
C LYS A 295 -0.55 21.18 1.44
N LYS A 296 -0.64 22.10 0.46
CA LYS A 296 -1.91 22.53 -0.16
C LYS A 296 -2.59 21.37 -0.88
N ALA A 297 -1.85 20.57 -1.63
CA ALA A 297 -2.38 19.41 -2.34
C ALA A 297 -2.97 18.38 -1.35
N ARG A 298 -2.28 18.10 -0.24
CA ARG A 298 -2.81 17.26 0.85
C ARG A 298 -4.06 17.85 1.52
N VAL A 299 -4.11 19.17 1.71
CA VAL A 299 -5.26 19.86 2.31
C VAL A 299 -6.41 20.00 1.32
N SER A 300 -6.13 20.18 0.03
CA SER A 300 -7.15 20.20 -1.01
C SER A 300 -7.76 18.82 -1.25
N ASP A 301 -6.99 17.74 -1.11
CA ASP A 301 -7.53 16.37 -1.10
C ASP A 301 -8.43 16.14 0.13
N LEU A 302 -8.03 16.62 1.30
CA LEU A 302 -8.90 16.59 2.49
C LEU A 302 -10.17 17.44 2.33
N LYS A 303 -10.13 18.51 1.53
CA LYS A 303 -11.31 19.32 1.17
C LYS A 303 -12.07 18.73 -0.02
N ASN A 304 -11.38 18.13 -0.99
CA ASN A 304 -11.97 17.42 -2.11
C ASN A 304 -12.49 16.03 -1.71
N GLU A 305 -11.97 15.38 -0.68
CA GLU A 305 -12.59 14.21 -0.06
C GLU A 305 -14.04 14.50 0.39
N ASN A 306 -14.37 15.75 0.69
CA ASN A 306 -15.76 16.16 0.88
C ASN A 306 -16.54 16.35 -0.45
N ASN A 307 -15.84 16.48 -1.60
CA ASN A 307 -16.49 16.70 -2.90
C ASN A 307 -16.49 15.48 -3.82
N ASP A 308 -15.55 14.51 -3.66
CA ASP A 308 -15.36 13.39 -4.59
C ASP A 308 -15.83 12.01 -4.08
N ILE A 309 -16.59 11.92 -3.00
CA ILE A 309 -17.17 10.66 -2.48
C ILE A 309 -17.96 9.89 -3.57
N ALA A 310 -18.43 10.57 -4.61
CA ALA A 310 -19.22 9.95 -5.68
C ALA A 310 -18.39 9.18 -6.72
N ASN A 311 -17.06 9.39 -6.81
CA ASN A 311 -16.22 8.87 -7.90
C ASN A 311 -15.16 7.84 -7.46
N ILE A 312 -15.01 7.55 -6.16
CA ILE A 312 -14.05 6.56 -5.68
C ILE A 312 -14.69 5.18 -5.71
N ASP A 313 -14.18 4.28 -6.57
CA ASP A 313 -14.59 2.87 -6.59
C ASP A 313 -13.83 2.11 -5.49
N VAL A 314 -14.28 2.25 -4.25
CA VAL A 314 -13.73 1.49 -3.12
C VAL A 314 -14.17 0.04 -3.27
N ARG A 315 -13.19 -0.87 -3.35
CA ARG A 315 -13.41 -2.32 -3.38
C ARG A 315 -12.85 -2.95 -2.11
N PRO A 316 -13.46 -4.01 -1.61
CA PRO A 316 -12.90 -4.75 -0.49
C PRO A 316 -11.57 -5.38 -0.92
N TYR A 317 -10.59 -5.40 -0.02
CA TYR A 317 -9.40 -6.22 -0.22
C TYR A 317 -9.76 -7.70 -0.25
N HIS A 318 -8.90 -8.54 -0.82
CA HIS A 318 -9.18 -9.98 -0.99
C HIS A 318 -9.61 -10.65 0.33
N TYR A 319 -8.90 -10.42 1.41
CA TYR A 319 -9.25 -10.98 2.73
C TYR A 319 -10.57 -10.43 3.29
N GLN A 320 -10.92 -9.16 2.98
CA GLN A 320 -12.22 -8.60 3.36
C GLN A 320 -13.33 -9.25 2.55
N GLN A 321 -13.07 -9.54 1.28
CA GLN A 321 -14.02 -10.27 0.43
C GLN A 321 -14.24 -11.69 0.95
N GLU A 322 -13.20 -12.41 1.37
CA GLU A 322 -13.31 -13.73 2.01
C GLU A 322 -14.25 -13.70 3.24
N ILE A 323 -14.10 -12.65 4.09
CA ILE A 323 -14.98 -12.47 5.25
C ILE A 323 -16.43 -12.21 4.81
N LEU A 324 -16.63 -11.35 3.80
CA LEU A 324 -17.94 -11.03 3.27
C LEU A 324 -18.62 -12.24 2.63
N ASP A 325 -17.88 -13.06 1.90
CA ASP A 325 -18.37 -14.31 1.29
C ASP A 325 -18.79 -15.31 2.39
N THR A 326 -18.01 -15.41 3.46
CA THR A 326 -18.34 -16.25 4.61
C THR A 326 -19.65 -15.78 5.28
N LEU A 327 -19.82 -14.46 5.49
CA LEU A 327 -21.05 -13.90 6.05
C LEU A 327 -22.27 -14.18 5.15
N SER A 328 -22.08 -14.10 3.82
CA SER A 328 -23.17 -14.45 2.87
C SER A 328 -23.53 -15.93 2.95
N VAL A 329 -22.55 -16.82 3.04
CA VAL A 329 -22.81 -18.28 3.20
C VAL A 329 -23.53 -18.57 4.52
N GLU A 330 -23.09 -17.96 5.63
CA GLU A 330 -23.75 -18.11 6.92
C GLU A 330 -25.23 -17.75 6.86
N ARG A 331 -25.60 -16.67 6.18
CA ARG A 331 -26.97 -16.16 6.10
C ARG A 331 -27.80 -16.86 5.02
N ASP A 332 -27.27 -16.91 3.80
CA ASP A 332 -28.04 -17.32 2.62
C ASP A 332 -28.18 -18.84 2.51
N VAL A 333 -27.18 -19.59 3.03
CA VAL A 333 -27.16 -21.06 2.96
C VAL A 333 -27.52 -21.70 4.29
N LEU A 334 -26.96 -21.19 5.41
CA LEU A 334 -27.14 -21.80 6.73
C LEU A 334 -28.26 -21.15 7.55
N GLY A 335 -28.78 -20.01 7.13
CA GLY A 335 -29.86 -19.29 7.82
C GLY A 335 -29.42 -18.58 9.12
N HIS A 336 -28.12 -18.40 9.32
CA HIS A 336 -27.57 -17.81 10.53
C HIS A 336 -27.45 -16.28 10.40
N ASN A 337 -28.43 -15.57 10.92
CA ASN A 337 -28.52 -14.11 10.78
C ASN A 337 -27.85 -13.32 11.92
N LYS A 338 -27.32 -13.99 12.92
CA LYS A 338 -26.52 -13.42 13.99
C LYS A 338 -25.06 -13.79 13.76
N ASN A 339 -24.23 -12.81 13.43
CA ASN A 339 -22.88 -13.04 12.98
C ASN A 339 -21.87 -12.28 13.84
N LEU A 340 -20.85 -12.97 14.32
CA LEU A 340 -19.71 -12.37 15.01
C LEU A 340 -18.47 -12.41 14.11
N VAL A 341 -17.91 -11.24 13.81
CA VAL A 341 -16.63 -11.09 13.12
C VAL A 341 -15.57 -10.72 14.14
N VAL A 342 -14.62 -11.63 14.34
CA VAL A 342 -13.45 -11.42 15.17
C VAL A 342 -12.30 -11.00 14.27
N ALA A 343 -11.87 -9.74 14.34
CA ALA A 343 -10.81 -9.24 13.46
C ALA A 343 -9.88 -8.28 14.22
N ALA A 344 -8.57 -8.46 14.06
CA ALA A 344 -7.55 -7.67 14.73
C ALA A 344 -7.75 -6.17 14.50
N THR A 345 -7.27 -5.37 15.45
CA THR A 345 -7.30 -3.90 15.32
C THR A 345 -6.46 -3.48 14.11
N GLY A 346 -7.04 -2.67 13.20
CA GLY A 346 -6.32 -2.19 12.01
C GLY A 346 -6.67 -2.92 10.70
N VAL A 347 -7.31 -4.09 10.73
CA VAL A 347 -7.70 -4.82 9.49
C VAL A 347 -8.97 -4.29 8.82
N GLY A 348 -9.62 -3.26 9.36
CA GLY A 348 -10.74 -2.57 8.70
C GLY A 348 -12.12 -3.17 9.01
N LYS A 349 -12.41 -3.53 10.27
CA LYS A 349 -13.74 -3.99 10.73
C LYS A 349 -14.90 -3.13 10.22
N THR A 350 -14.76 -1.80 10.32
CA THR A 350 -15.78 -0.86 9.85
C THR A 350 -15.99 -0.91 8.33
N VAL A 351 -14.92 -1.14 7.55
CA VAL A 351 -15.00 -1.30 6.09
C VAL A 351 -15.76 -2.57 5.74
N ILE A 352 -15.45 -3.68 6.41
CA ILE A 352 -16.16 -4.96 6.25
C ILE A 352 -17.65 -4.77 6.54
N SER A 353 -18.02 -4.15 7.67
CA SER A 353 -19.42 -3.94 8.04
C SER A 353 -20.18 -3.04 7.05
N ALA A 354 -19.51 -2.05 6.44
CA ALA A 354 -20.12 -1.18 5.44
C ALA A 354 -20.37 -1.89 4.11
N PHE A 355 -19.44 -2.76 3.67
CA PHE A 355 -19.66 -3.62 2.49
C PHE A 355 -20.72 -4.67 2.74
N ASP A 356 -20.76 -5.26 3.93
CA ASP A 356 -21.76 -6.22 4.33
C ASP A 356 -23.17 -5.60 4.29
N TYR A 357 -23.33 -4.42 4.88
CA TYR A 357 -24.60 -3.68 4.77
C TYR A 357 -24.94 -3.28 3.32
N LYS A 358 -23.94 -2.92 2.50
CA LYS A 358 -24.14 -2.65 1.07
C LYS A 358 -24.69 -3.87 0.34
N ASN A 359 -24.17 -5.05 0.62
CA ASN A 359 -24.65 -6.32 0.05
C ASN A 359 -26.09 -6.60 0.51
N PHE A 360 -26.38 -6.47 1.81
CA PHE A 360 -27.72 -6.59 2.36
C PHE A 360 -28.72 -5.66 1.67
N LYS A 361 -28.37 -4.37 1.50
CA LYS A 361 -29.18 -3.37 0.81
C LYS A 361 -29.42 -3.75 -0.66
N SER A 362 -28.42 -4.32 -1.34
CA SER A 362 -28.52 -4.73 -2.74
C SER A 362 -29.48 -5.92 -2.96
N GLN A 363 -29.53 -6.83 -2.00
CA GLN A 363 -30.45 -7.99 -2.01
C GLN A 363 -31.88 -7.57 -1.67
N ASN A 364 -32.09 -6.52 -0.87
CA ASN A 364 -33.38 -6.03 -0.41
C ASN A 364 -33.81 -4.72 -1.11
N LYS A 365 -33.70 -4.67 -2.42
CA LYS A 365 -34.07 -3.47 -3.22
C LYS A 365 -35.53 -3.07 -3.01
N GLY A 366 -35.76 -1.75 -2.95
CA GLY A 366 -37.09 -1.16 -2.78
C GLY A 366 -37.58 -1.07 -1.34
N LYS A 367 -36.79 -1.51 -0.35
CA LYS A 367 -37.05 -1.34 1.09
C LYS A 367 -36.13 -0.27 1.67
N VAL A 368 -36.54 0.32 2.79
CA VAL A 368 -35.72 1.34 3.49
C VAL A 368 -34.43 0.74 4.01
N ASN A 369 -34.46 -0.53 4.47
CA ASN A 369 -33.32 -1.26 5.03
C ASN A 369 -32.68 -0.51 6.22
N ARG A 370 -33.46 -0.29 7.29
CA ARG A 370 -33.05 0.53 8.43
C ARG A 370 -31.83 -0.04 9.15
N LEU A 371 -30.87 0.85 9.43
CA LEU A 371 -29.58 0.52 10.05
C LEU A 371 -29.41 1.20 11.40
N LEU A 372 -29.04 0.43 12.40
CA LEU A 372 -28.53 0.93 13.68
C LEU A 372 -27.06 0.52 13.85
N PHE A 373 -26.17 1.51 13.97
CA PHE A 373 -24.75 1.29 14.29
C PHE A 373 -24.47 1.79 15.70
N ILE A 374 -24.03 0.90 16.58
CA ILE A 374 -23.72 1.21 17.98
C ILE A 374 -22.22 1.13 18.23
N ALA A 375 -21.70 2.16 18.89
CA ALA A 375 -20.36 2.17 19.47
C ALA A 375 -20.39 2.91 20.82
N HIS A 376 -19.29 2.84 21.55
CA HIS A 376 -19.22 3.50 22.87
C HIS A 376 -18.68 4.93 22.79
N ARG A 377 -18.12 5.39 21.64
CA ARG A 377 -17.51 6.72 21.46
C ARG A 377 -17.96 7.41 20.18
N GLU A 378 -18.14 8.74 20.28
CA GLU A 378 -18.55 9.61 19.18
C GLU A 378 -17.52 9.65 18.03
N ASP A 379 -16.23 9.65 18.35
CA ASP A 379 -15.16 9.68 17.35
C ASP A 379 -15.22 8.43 16.42
N ILE A 380 -15.49 7.24 17.01
CA ILE A 380 -15.67 5.99 16.24
C ILE A 380 -16.89 6.10 15.32
N LEU A 381 -18.01 6.61 15.86
CA LEU A 381 -19.24 6.77 15.06
C LEU A 381 -19.06 7.74 13.89
N SER A 382 -18.37 8.86 14.12
CA SER A 382 -18.11 9.86 13.07
C SER A 382 -17.25 9.26 11.94
N GLN A 383 -16.23 8.50 12.29
CA GLN A 383 -15.38 7.80 11.32
C GLN A 383 -16.15 6.69 10.59
N SER A 384 -16.97 5.91 11.32
CA SER A 384 -17.79 4.85 10.74
C SER A 384 -18.82 5.40 9.77
N LEU A 385 -19.51 6.48 10.12
CA LEU A 385 -20.48 7.16 9.24
C LEU A 385 -19.79 7.65 7.94
N LYS A 386 -18.60 8.25 8.04
CA LYS A 386 -17.82 8.66 6.87
C LYS A 386 -17.49 7.46 5.98
N THR A 387 -17.05 6.34 6.55
CA THR A 387 -16.74 5.09 5.83
C THR A 387 -17.98 4.55 5.11
N PHE A 388 -19.13 4.50 5.78
CA PHE A 388 -20.38 4.05 5.18
C PHE A 388 -20.81 4.94 4.01
N ARG A 389 -20.76 6.27 4.16
CA ARG A 389 -21.06 7.22 3.07
C ARG A 389 -20.17 7.01 1.85
N THR A 390 -18.89 6.76 2.07
CA THR A 390 -17.92 6.50 1.00
C THR A 390 -18.24 5.19 0.27
N ILE A 391 -18.46 4.09 1.00
CA ILE A 391 -18.68 2.77 0.42
C ILE A 391 -20.04 2.66 -0.26
N LEU A 392 -21.08 3.29 0.32
CA LEU A 392 -22.42 3.33 -0.25
C LEU A 392 -22.55 4.36 -1.38
N ARG A 393 -21.55 5.24 -1.55
CA ARG A 393 -21.58 6.38 -2.49
C ARG A 393 -22.78 7.31 -2.27
N ASP A 394 -23.17 7.49 -1.02
CA ASP A 394 -24.30 8.31 -0.60
C ASP A 394 -23.88 9.27 0.51
N ARG A 395 -23.71 10.55 0.16
CA ARG A 395 -23.28 11.60 1.10
C ARG A 395 -24.31 11.89 2.18
N ASN A 396 -25.56 11.62 1.91
CA ASN A 396 -26.67 11.89 2.79
C ASN A 396 -27.06 10.67 3.63
N PHE A 397 -26.37 9.55 3.44
CA PHE A 397 -26.64 8.33 4.19
C PHE A 397 -26.39 8.55 5.67
N GLY A 398 -27.38 8.19 6.47
CA GLY A 398 -27.30 8.10 7.92
C GLY A 398 -27.05 9.41 8.66
N GLY A 399 -27.31 9.39 9.94
CA GLY A 399 -27.08 10.51 10.85
C GLY A 399 -26.37 10.08 12.13
N LEU A 400 -25.55 11.00 12.67
CA LEU A 400 -24.91 10.83 13.96
C LEU A 400 -25.92 11.21 15.07
N TYR A 401 -26.05 10.34 16.09
CA TYR A 401 -26.85 10.60 17.27
C TYR A 401 -26.01 10.41 18.53
N SER A 402 -25.62 11.52 19.13
CA SER A 402 -24.83 11.57 20.37
C SER A 402 -25.28 12.73 21.24
N GLY A 403 -24.64 12.98 22.37
CA GLY A 403 -24.96 14.12 23.22
C GLY A 403 -24.96 15.47 22.51
N ASN A 404 -24.14 15.61 21.45
CA ASN A 404 -23.94 16.86 20.70
C ASN A 404 -24.68 16.90 19.36
N PHE A 405 -25.17 15.76 18.85
CA PHE A 405 -25.74 15.64 17.51
C PHE A 405 -27.08 14.91 17.55
N THR A 406 -28.09 15.45 16.86
CA THR A 406 -29.39 14.81 16.67
C THR A 406 -29.68 14.72 15.17
N PRO A 407 -29.94 13.53 14.61
CA PRO A 407 -30.21 13.35 13.19
C PRO A 407 -31.63 13.81 12.82
N ASN A 408 -31.85 14.18 11.56
CA ASN A 408 -33.16 14.57 11.06
C ASN A 408 -34.16 13.40 10.97
N ASN A 409 -33.67 12.19 10.79
CA ASN A 409 -34.47 10.96 10.86
C ASN A 409 -33.66 9.85 11.54
N ILE A 410 -34.35 8.80 11.91
CA ILE A 410 -33.76 7.65 12.64
C ILE A 410 -33.72 6.35 11.82
N ASP A 411 -33.92 6.42 10.51
CA ASP A 411 -33.88 5.22 9.65
C ASP A 411 -32.47 4.61 9.58
N HIS A 412 -31.44 5.48 9.52
CA HIS A 412 -30.04 5.04 9.49
C HIS A 412 -29.24 5.85 10.52
N VAL A 413 -29.00 5.25 11.67
CA VAL A 413 -28.43 5.98 12.82
C VAL A 413 -27.12 5.35 13.29
N PHE A 414 -26.15 6.23 13.51
CA PHE A 414 -24.89 5.94 14.17
C PHE A 414 -24.94 6.57 15.57
N MET A 415 -25.03 5.74 16.62
CA MET A 415 -25.41 6.17 17.95
C MET A 415 -24.47 5.62 19.03
N THR A 416 -24.21 6.43 20.07
CA THR A 416 -23.53 5.91 21.25
C THR A 416 -24.49 5.12 22.12
N ILE A 417 -23.95 4.10 22.79
CA ILE A 417 -24.76 3.28 23.74
C ILE A 417 -25.38 4.15 24.84
N GLN A 418 -24.69 5.22 25.27
CA GLN A 418 -25.19 6.14 26.27
C GLN A 418 -26.42 6.92 25.75
N THR A 419 -26.39 7.34 24.49
CA THR A 419 -27.52 8.01 23.85
C THR A 419 -28.70 7.07 23.68
N PHE A 420 -28.46 5.82 23.26
CA PHE A 420 -29.49 4.80 23.17
C PHE A 420 -30.25 4.66 24.50
N ASN A 421 -29.53 4.46 25.60
CA ASN A 421 -30.12 4.29 26.92
C ASN A 421 -30.82 5.56 27.44
N SER A 422 -30.21 6.74 27.24
CA SER A 422 -30.78 8.01 27.73
C SER A 422 -32.05 8.42 26.98
N LYS A 423 -32.18 8.02 25.72
CA LYS A 423 -33.35 8.30 24.88
C LYS A 423 -34.37 7.17 24.91
N LYS A 424 -34.10 6.08 25.64
CA LYS A 424 -35.02 4.94 25.83
C LYS A 424 -35.53 4.38 24.51
N PHE A 425 -34.63 4.12 23.56
CA PHE A 425 -34.99 3.60 22.24
C PHE A 425 -35.68 2.24 22.30
N ASP A 426 -35.36 1.44 23.31
CA ASP A 426 -36.02 0.19 23.68
C ASP A 426 -37.49 0.34 24.09
N GLU A 427 -37.88 1.51 24.62
CA GLU A 427 -39.28 1.79 25.01
C GLU A 427 -40.06 2.49 23.87
N CYS A 428 -39.41 3.14 22.91
CA CYS A 428 -40.01 4.04 21.92
C CYS A 428 -40.17 3.41 20.53
N LEU A 429 -39.47 2.36 20.19
CA LEU A 429 -39.45 1.75 18.87
C LEU A 429 -39.91 0.31 18.91
N ASP A 430 -40.52 -0.14 17.79
CA ASP A 430 -40.91 -1.55 17.62
C ASP A 430 -39.69 -2.45 17.52
N LYS A 431 -39.83 -3.71 17.92
CA LYS A 431 -38.75 -4.72 17.93
C LYS A 431 -38.11 -4.93 16.55
N GLU A 432 -38.89 -4.84 15.47
CA GLU A 432 -38.49 -5.02 14.08
C GLU A 432 -38.14 -3.70 13.39
N PHE A 433 -38.02 -2.58 14.12
CA PHE A 433 -37.81 -1.27 13.51
C PHE A 433 -36.50 -1.22 12.71
N TYR A 434 -35.41 -1.79 13.24
CA TYR A 434 -34.14 -1.87 12.52
C TYR A 434 -33.97 -3.23 11.85
N ASP A 435 -33.72 -3.19 10.53
CA ASP A 435 -33.47 -4.40 9.72
C ASP A 435 -32.04 -4.94 9.95
N PHE A 436 -31.08 -4.04 10.19
CA PHE A 436 -29.67 -4.37 10.33
C PHE A 436 -29.09 -3.65 11.55
N ILE A 437 -28.54 -4.39 12.49
CA ILE A 437 -27.89 -3.83 13.69
C ILE A 437 -26.42 -4.22 13.69
N ILE A 438 -25.56 -3.21 13.86
CA ILE A 438 -24.10 -3.39 14.00
C ILE A 438 -23.70 -2.91 15.39
N ILE A 439 -22.98 -3.75 16.13
CA ILE A 439 -22.39 -3.38 17.41
C ILE A 439 -20.87 -3.52 17.30
N ASP A 440 -20.20 -2.38 17.35
CA ASP A 440 -18.73 -2.34 17.33
C ASP A 440 -18.18 -2.51 18.74
N GLU A 441 -17.00 -3.12 18.84
CA GLU A 441 -16.34 -3.55 20.07
C GLU A 441 -17.30 -4.42 20.94
N PHE A 442 -17.82 -5.47 20.32
CA PHE A 442 -18.86 -6.33 20.91
C PHE A 442 -18.47 -6.99 22.23
N HIS A 443 -17.19 -7.03 22.59
CA HIS A 443 -16.72 -7.49 23.90
C HIS A 443 -17.30 -6.65 25.07
N HIS A 444 -17.86 -5.46 24.81
CA HIS A 444 -18.61 -4.67 25.79
C HIS A 444 -20.08 -5.10 25.95
N ALA A 445 -20.59 -5.97 25.07
CA ALA A 445 -22.03 -6.29 24.98
C ALA A 445 -22.62 -6.98 26.23
N SER A 446 -21.80 -7.59 27.07
CA SER A 446 -22.29 -8.15 28.34
C SER A 446 -22.57 -7.09 29.42
N ALA A 447 -22.21 -5.83 29.18
CA ALA A 447 -22.60 -4.77 30.12
C ALA A 447 -24.12 -4.55 30.07
N PRO A 448 -24.79 -4.28 31.23
CA PRO A 448 -26.24 -4.08 31.26
C PRO A 448 -26.77 -3.03 30.28
N SER A 449 -25.93 -2.07 29.92
CA SER A 449 -26.25 -1.02 28.93
C SER A 449 -26.49 -1.55 27.52
N TYR A 450 -25.83 -2.63 27.10
CA TYR A 450 -25.97 -3.25 25.78
C TYR A 450 -27.04 -4.33 25.74
N GLN A 451 -27.32 -4.98 26.88
CA GLN A 451 -28.31 -6.05 26.96
C GLN A 451 -29.69 -5.60 26.51
N LYS A 452 -30.08 -4.37 26.83
CA LYS A 452 -31.34 -3.78 26.40
C LYS A 452 -31.54 -3.78 24.87
N ILE A 453 -30.48 -3.56 24.08
CA ILE A 453 -30.52 -3.63 22.61
C ILE A 453 -30.77 -5.07 22.16
N LEU A 454 -30.00 -6.01 22.72
CA LEU A 454 -30.00 -7.41 22.34
C LEU A 454 -31.29 -8.15 22.75
N GLU A 455 -31.91 -7.70 23.83
CA GLU A 455 -33.17 -8.27 24.36
C GLU A 455 -34.41 -7.67 23.68
N HIS A 456 -34.32 -6.38 23.27
CA HIS A 456 -35.48 -5.69 22.69
C HIS A 456 -35.61 -5.89 21.19
N PHE A 457 -34.55 -5.68 20.39
CA PHE A 457 -34.65 -5.70 18.94
C PHE A 457 -34.49 -7.08 18.33
N GLU A 458 -35.31 -7.35 17.32
CA GLU A 458 -35.32 -8.55 16.48
C GLU A 458 -34.94 -8.20 15.03
N PRO A 459 -33.66 -7.79 14.76
CA PRO A 459 -33.26 -7.39 13.42
C PRO A 459 -33.15 -8.60 12.48
N LYS A 460 -33.25 -8.35 11.16
CA LYS A 460 -32.97 -9.38 10.15
C LYS A 460 -31.51 -9.81 10.18
N VAL A 461 -30.60 -8.91 10.53
CA VAL A 461 -29.18 -9.20 10.69
C VAL A 461 -28.65 -8.48 11.92
N LEU A 462 -28.01 -9.24 12.81
CA LEU A 462 -27.19 -8.73 13.90
C LEU A 462 -25.71 -9.02 13.58
N LEU A 463 -24.90 -7.97 13.46
CA LEU A 463 -23.47 -8.08 13.20
C LEU A 463 -22.68 -7.55 14.42
N GLY A 464 -21.95 -8.42 15.10
CA GLY A 464 -21.00 -8.06 16.14
C GLY A 464 -19.59 -7.95 15.57
N LEU A 465 -18.87 -6.91 15.94
CA LEU A 465 -17.47 -6.69 15.57
C LEU A 465 -16.61 -6.64 16.82
N THR A 466 -15.54 -7.42 16.89
CA THR A 466 -14.58 -7.34 18.00
C THR A 466 -13.18 -7.73 17.55
N ALA A 467 -12.16 -7.27 18.26
CA ALA A 467 -10.79 -7.74 18.08
C ALA A 467 -10.47 -8.97 18.96
N THR A 468 -11.17 -9.09 20.08
CA THR A 468 -10.96 -10.13 21.11
C THR A 468 -12.31 -10.56 21.63
N PRO A 469 -12.77 -11.78 21.34
CA PRO A 469 -14.01 -12.32 21.91
C PRO A 469 -13.82 -12.80 23.36
N GLU A 470 -12.57 -13.08 23.75
CA GLU A 470 -12.23 -13.57 25.08
C GLU A 470 -12.38 -12.48 26.13
N ARG A 471 -13.00 -12.79 27.23
CA ARG A 471 -13.24 -11.87 28.34
C ARG A 471 -12.68 -12.41 29.67
N MET A 472 -12.21 -11.48 30.49
CA MET A 472 -11.69 -11.82 31.83
C MET A 472 -12.81 -12.11 32.88
N ASP A 473 -14.05 -11.66 32.61
CA ASP A 473 -15.19 -11.84 33.53
C ASP A 473 -15.92 -13.18 33.36
N GLY A 474 -15.43 -14.05 32.47
CA GLY A 474 -15.96 -15.40 32.26
C GLY A 474 -17.30 -15.47 31.53
N LYS A 475 -17.89 -14.33 31.10
CA LYS A 475 -19.11 -14.31 30.30
C LYS A 475 -18.74 -14.51 28.84
N ASP A 476 -19.39 -15.47 28.20
CA ASP A 476 -19.15 -15.81 26.80
C ASP A 476 -20.00 -14.94 25.89
N VAL A 477 -19.33 -14.07 25.08
CA VAL A 477 -20.02 -13.26 24.07
C VAL A 477 -20.64 -14.10 22.95
N LEU A 478 -20.20 -15.36 22.80
CA LEU A 478 -20.70 -16.27 21.77
C LEU A 478 -22.16 -16.69 22.02
N GLU A 479 -22.64 -16.60 23.27
CA GLU A 479 -24.04 -16.90 23.57
C GLU A 479 -25.02 -16.07 22.72
N TYR A 480 -24.67 -14.83 22.37
CA TYR A 480 -25.49 -13.97 21.49
C TYR A 480 -25.45 -14.37 20.01
N PHE A 481 -24.52 -15.25 19.63
CA PHE A 481 -24.29 -15.72 18.26
C PHE A 481 -24.40 -17.23 18.14
N ASP A 482 -25.25 -17.83 18.93
CA ASP A 482 -25.53 -19.28 18.96
C ASP A 482 -24.24 -20.12 19.17
N GLY A 483 -23.31 -19.61 19.98
CA GLY A 483 -22.03 -20.25 20.31
C GLY A 483 -20.98 -20.24 19.20
N ARG A 484 -21.09 -19.32 18.20
CA ARG A 484 -20.25 -19.37 17.00
C ARG A 484 -19.55 -18.05 16.68
N ILE A 485 -18.39 -18.16 16.04
CA ILE A 485 -17.71 -17.08 15.35
C ILE A 485 -17.93 -17.28 13.85
N SER A 486 -18.54 -16.29 13.17
CA SER A 486 -18.83 -16.42 11.74
C SER A 486 -17.56 -16.25 10.89
N SER A 487 -16.66 -15.37 11.30
CA SER A 487 -15.36 -15.20 10.65
C SER A 487 -14.31 -14.69 11.62
N GLU A 488 -13.09 -15.15 11.45
CA GLU A 488 -11.98 -14.85 12.36
C GLU A 488 -10.72 -14.44 11.58
N MET A 489 -10.07 -13.34 12.00
CA MET A 489 -8.79 -12.85 11.51
C MET A 489 -7.98 -12.35 12.70
N ARG A 490 -7.26 -13.25 13.36
CA ARG A 490 -6.44 -12.93 14.53
C ARG A 490 -5.19 -12.14 14.19
N LEU A 491 -4.56 -11.54 15.21
CA LEU A 491 -3.37 -10.71 15.05
C LEU A 491 -2.23 -11.44 14.32
N GLY A 492 -1.92 -12.69 14.73
CA GLY A 492 -0.87 -13.49 14.09
C GLY A 492 -1.14 -13.70 12.60
N GLU A 493 -2.35 -14.14 12.25
CA GLU A 493 -2.77 -14.34 10.87
C GLU A 493 -2.74 -13.04 10.05
N ALA A 494 -3.16 -11.92 10.65
CA ALA A 494 -3.12 -10.61 9.99
C ALA A 494 -1.68 -10.15 9.70
N ILE A 495 -0.72 -10.48 10.57
CA ILE A 495 0.71 -10.24 10.35
C ILE A 495 1.25 -11.18 9.26
N ASP A 496 0.95 -12.47 9.33
CA ASP A 496 1.40 -13.48 8.35
C ASP A 496 0.88 -13.14 6.94
N LYS A 497 -0.36 -12.66 6.82
CA LYS A 497 -0.96 -12.17 5.59
C LYS A 497 -0.47 -10.76 5.19
N LYS A 498 0.47 -10.18 5.92
CA LYS A 498 1.04 -8.82 5.68
C LYS A 498 0.00 -7.70 5.67
N LEU A 499 -1.08 -7.86 6.40
CA LEU A 499 -2.12 -6.84 6.58
C LEU A 499 -1.76 -5.86 7.70
N LEU A 500 -0.90 -6.29 8.60
CA LEU A 500 -0.33 -5.51 9.68
C LEU A 500 1.20 -5.62 9.65
N SER A 501 1.88 -4.61 10.18
CA SER A 501 3.33 -4.60 10.30
C SER A 501 3.79 -5.64 11.32
N THR A 502 4.94 -6.24 11.09
CA THR A 502 5.67 -7.01 12.12
C THR A 502 6.11 -6.06 13.23
N PHE A 503 6.43 -6.60 14.40
CA PHE A 503 6.93 -5.81 15.53
C PHE A 503 8.02 -6.56 16.29
N GLN A 504 8.86 -5.80 16.96
CA GLN A 504 9.81 -6.31 17.94
C GLN A 504 9.33 -5.87 19.33
N TYR A 505 9.34 -6.79 20.28
CA TYR A 505 8.93 -6.55 21.65
C TYR A 505 10.12 -6.65 22.59
N PHE A 506 10.40 -5.56 23.30
CA PHE A 506 11.47 -5.47 24.29
C PHE A 506 10.88 -5.33 25.67
N CYS A 507 11.20 -6.27 26.56
CA CYS A 507 10.83 -6.20 27.96
C CYS A 507 12.01 -5.64 28.77
N VAL A 508 11.79 -4.48 29.38
CA VAL A 508 12.80 -3.79 30.20
C VAL A 508 12.40 -3.93 31.65
N SER A 509 13.24 -4.56 32.46
CA SER A 509 13.04 -4.66 33.91
C SER A 509 13.33 -3.33 34.58
N ASP A 510 12.42 -2.87 35.43
CA ASP A 510 12.64 -1.75 36.36
C ASP A 510 12.73 -2.25 37.81
N GLU A 511 13.22 -1.39 38.69
CA GLU A 511 13.40 -1.67 40.11
C GLU A 511 12.13 -1.31 40.94
N LEU A 512 10.98 -1.10 40.29
CA LEU A 512 9.74 -0.72 40.99
C LEU A 512 9.16 -1.89 41.77
N ASP A 513 9.05 -1.70 43.05
CA ASP A 513 8.37 -2.66 43.95
C ASP A 513 6.86 -2.41 43.95
N LEU A 514 6.14 -3.15 43.12
CA LEU A 514 4.68 -3.10 43.03
C LEU A 514 4.00 -3.94 44.13
N SER A 515 4.73 -4.72 44.92
CA SER A 515 4.17 -5.62 45.93
C SER A 515 3.48 -4.88 47.08
N LYS A 516 3.80 -3.60 47.28
CA LYS A 516 3.23 -2.73 48.31
C LYS A 516 1.91 -2.05 47.89
N LEU A 517 1.55 -2.14 46.63
CA LEU A 517 0.34 -1.50 46.12
C LEU A 517 -0.89 -2.37 46.39
N LYS A 518 -2.01 -1.72 46.68
CA LYS A 518 -3.29 -2.40 46.83
C LYS A 518 -3.76 -2.99 45.50
N TRP A 519 -4.08 -4.29 45.53
CA TRP A 519 -4.70 -4.98 44.40
C TRP A 519 -6.19 -5.16 44.72
N SER A 520 -7.08 -4.60 43.88
CA SER A 520 -8.52 -4.73 44.02
C SER A 520 -9.21 -4.75 42.65
N LYS A 521 -10.29 -5.52 42.51
CA LYS A 521 -11.10 -5.63 41.27
C LYS A 521 -10.31 -6.03 40.02
N GLY A 522 -9.24 -6.80 40.19
CA GLY A 522 -8.40 -7.25 39.08
C GLY A 522 -7.34 -6.24 38.60
N GLY A 523 -6.98 -5.25 39.46
CA GLY A 523 -5.98 -4.26 39.13
C GLY A 523 -5.32 -3.55 40.30
N TYR A 524 -4.22 -2.85 40.08
CA TYR A 524 -3.59 -1.98 41.07
C TYR A 524 -4.42 -0.70 41.29
N ASP A 525 -4.40 -0.16 42.50
CA ASP A 525 -5.03 1.12 42.79
C ASP A 525 -4.34 2.25 41.96
N ASN A 526 -5.11 2.91 41.09
CA ASN A 526 -4.58 3.93 40.17
C ASN A 526 -3.99 5.14 40.88
N LYS A 527 -4.47 5.48 42.11
CA LYS A 527 -3.90 6.62 42.84
C LYS A 527 -2.54 6.25 43.41
N GLU A 528 -2.47 5.10 44.12
CA GLU A 528 -1.19 4.62 44.66
C GLU A 528 -0.16 4.40 43.57
N LEU A 529 -0.58 3.85 42.41
CA LEU A 529 0.30 3.68 41.25
C LEU A 529 0.75 5.02 40.63
N THR A 530 -0.15 6.01 40.57
CA THR A 530 0.20 7.36 40.12
C THR A 530 1.20 8.02 41.04
N GLU A 531 0.96 7.93 42.38
CA GLU A 531 1.88 8.48 43.38
C GLU A 531 3.28 7.88 43.26
N LEU A 532 3.37 6.57 43.11
CA LEU A 532 4.64 5.85 42.89
C LEU A 532 5.37 6.31 41.62
N LEU A 533 4.62 6.56 40.55
CA LEU A 533 5.19 6.90 39.23
C LEU A 533 5.47 8.39 39.04
N THR A 534 4.95 9.29 39.88
CA THR A 534 5.04 10.74 39.70
C THR A 534 5.59 11.50 40.90
N ILE A 535 5.25 11.12 42.13
CA ILE A 535 5.58 11.89 43.33
C ILE A 535 6.95 11.53 43.91
N ASP A 536 7.35 10.27 43.83
CA ASP A 536 8.70 9.86 44.17
C ASP A 536 9.69 10.34 43.13
N LYS A 537 10.12 11.63 43.29
CA LYS A 537 10.97 12.35 42.31
C LYS A 537 12.27 11.61 41.95
N LEU A 538 12.78 10.77 42.80
CA LEU A 538 14.02 10.03 42.52
C LEU A 538 13.72 8.79 41.67
N ASN A 539 12.74 8.00 42.03
CA ASN A 539 12.39 6.74 41.36
C ASN A 539 11.67 7.00 40.02
N SER A 540 10.77 7.99 39.94
CA SER A 540 10.12 8.39 38.71
C SER A 540 11.12 8.92 37.65
N LYS A 541 12.13 9.72 38.06
CA LYS A 541 13.20 10.17 37.15
C LYS A 541 14.10 9.02 36.69
N LYS A 542 14.53 8.12 37.62
CA LYS A 542 15.33 6.95 37.25
C LYS A 542 14.62 6.07 36.23
N ARG A 543 13.30 5.88 36.39
CA ARG A 543 12.49 5.11 35.44
C ARG A 543 12.37 5.81 34.10
N ALA A 544 12.13 7.11 34.06
CA ALA A 544 12.10 7.88 32.81
C ALA A 544 13.47 7.87 32.10
N ASP A 545 14.59 7.95 32.85
CA ASP A 545 15.94 7.78 32.30
C ASP A 545 16.16 6.35 31.75
N LEU A 546 15.63 5.33 32.43
CA LEU A 546 15.68 3.95 31.95
C LEU A 546 14.93 3.80 30.60
N VAL A 547 13.73 4.38 30.50
CA VAL A 547 12.96 4.38 29.23
C VAL A 547 13.74 5.07 28.12
N ILE A 548 14.33 6.25 28.39
CA ILE A 548 15.10 6.98 27.39
C ILE A 548 16.35 6.21 26.97
N ARG A 549 17.08 5.60 27.90
CA ARG A 549 18.24 4.75 27.58
C ARG A 549 17.81 3.57 26.71
N SER A 550 16.74 2.88 27.07
CA SER A 550 16.21 1.75 26.28
C SER A 550 15.80 2.18 24.86
N LEU A 551 15.26 3.39 24.69
CA LEU A 551 15.00 3.93 23.36
C LEU A 551 16.28 4.07 22.54
N HIS A 552 17.36 4.58 23.13
CA HIS A 552 18.66 4.69 22.46
C HIS A 552 19.32 3.34 22.19
N ASP A 553 19.06 2.33 23.03
CA ASP A 553 19.63 0.99 22.88
C ASP A 553 18.92 0.18 21.78
N TYR A 554 17.61 0.38 21.60
CA TYR A 554 16.79 -0.44 20.70
C TYR A 554 16.31 0.26 19.43
N ILE A 555 16.41 1.60 19.35
CA ILE A 555 15.97 2.38 18.19
C ILE A 555 17.21 2.97 17.49
N SER A 556 17.32 2.70 16.20
CA SER A 556 18.47 3.12 15.38
C SER A 556 18.51 4.65 15.18
N ASP A 557 17.35 5.31 15.04
CA ASP A 557 17.23 6.75 14.85
C ASP A 557 16.01 7.29 15.59
N ILE A 558 16.26 8.06 16.64
CA ILE A 558 15.21 8.68 17.46
C ILE A 558 14.45 9.77 16.68
N ASP A 559 15.08 10.33 15.64
CA ASP A 559 14.46 11.36 14.81
C ASP A 559 13.40 10.80 13.86
N GLU A 560 13.39 9.50 13.61
CA GLU A 560 12.35 8.81 12.84
C GLU A 560 11.20 8.24 13.70
N VAL A 561 11.27 8.43 15.02
CA VAL A 561 10.23 7.94 15.94
C VAL A 561 8.95 8.75 15.80
N VAL A 562 7.86 8.01 15.66
CA VAL A 562 6.47 8.45 15.84
C VAL A 562 5.89 7.57 16.94
N GLY A 563 5.99 8.04 18.20
CA GLY A 563 5.80 7.23 19.39
C GLY A 563 4.49 7.51 20.13
N LEU A 564 3.88 6.47 20.71
CA LEU A 564 2.80 6.55 21.70
C LEU A 564 3.26 5.95 23.02
N GLY A 565 3.09 6.71 24.13
CA GLY A 565 3.35 6.22 25.49
C GLY A 565 2.06 6.11 26.29
N PHE A 566 1.66 4.89 26.67
CA PHE A 566 0.45 4.64 27.46
C PHE A 566 0.73 4.80 28.96
N CYS A 567 0.13 5.81 29.56
CA CYS A 567 0.33 6.20 30.96
C CYS A 567 -0.85 5.81 31.86
N VAL A 568 -0.60 5.75 33.18
CA VAL A 568 -1.62 5.39 34.20
C VAL A 568 -2.60 6.53 34.43
N SER A 569 -2.11 7.76 34.45
CA SER A 569 -2.89 8.96 34.79
C SER A 569 -2.45 10.17 33.99
N ILE A 570 -3.24 11.25 34.06
CA ILE A 570 -2.97 12.52 33.41
C ILE A 570 -1.66 13.11 33.98
N GLU A 571 -1.45 13.00 35.27
CA GLU A 571 -0.25 13.44 35.96
C GLU A 571 0.99 12.72 35.44
N HIS A 572 0.88 11.37 35.27
CA HIS A 572 1.95 10.56 34.71
C HIS A 572 2.26 10.94 33.25
N ALA A 573 1.24 11.14 32.42
CA ALA A 573 1.43 11.57 31.04
C ALA A 573 2.13 12.94 30.94
N ASN A 574 1.72 13.90 31.76
CA ASN A 574 2.35 15.21 31.85
C ASN A 574 3.79 15.13 32.35
N PHE A 575 4.05 14.30 33.35
CA PHE A 575 5.39 14.08 33.86
C PHE A 575 6.32 13.54 32.77
N MET A 576 5.92 12.49 32.08
CA MET A 576 6.71 11.88 31.00
C MET A 576 6.94 12.86 29.84
N ALA A 577 5.90 13.59 29.40
CA ALA A 577 6.03 14.55 28.31
C ALA A 577 7.04 15.68 28.69
N ASN A 578 6.93 16.23 29.91
CA ASN A 578 7.85 17.26 30.38
C ASN A 578 9.28 16.72 30.50
N TYR A 579 9.44 15.51 31.05
CA TYR A 579 10.76 14.91 31.22
C TYR A 579 11.46 14.63 29.89
N PHE A 580 10.72 14.14 28.88
CA PHE A 580 11.24 13.94 27.54
C PHE A 580 11.61 15.26 26.86
N ASN A 581 10.81 16.31 27.04
CA ASN A 581 11.13 17.66 26.55
C ASN A 581 12.40 18.22 27.20
N ASP A 582 12.59 18.02 28.50
CA ASP A 582 13.83 18.43 29.22
C ASP A 582 15.07 17.70 28.66
N LYS A 583 14.88 16.47 28.15
CA LYS A 583 15.93 15.66 27.50
C LYS A 583 16.03 15.91 25.99
N LYS A 584 15.38 16.96 25.48
CA LYS A 584 15.38 17.36 24.05
C LYS A 584 14.68 16.33 23.12
N ILE A 585 13.78 15.52 23.64
CA ILE A 585 12.89 14.64 22.85
C ILE A 585 11.52 15.31 22.83
N PRO A 586 11.16 16.03 21.75
CA PRO A 586 9.90 16.78 21.69
C PRO A 586 8.70 15.89 21.91
N SER A 587 7.89 16.18 22.93
CA SER A 587 6.79 15.32 23.35
C SER A 587 5.59 16.11 23.82
N VAL A 588 4.40 15.51 23.76
CA VAL A 588 3.13 16.12 24.18
C VAL A 588 2.30 15.14 25.00
N ALA A 589 1.59 15.64 26.02
CA ALA A 589 0.62 14.85 26.78
C ALA A 589 -0.80 15.08 26.23
N ILE A 590 -1.58 14.01 26.08
CA ILE A 590 -2.96 14.06 25.59
C ILE A 590 -3.85 13.28 26.57
N SER A 591 -4.92 13.93 27.02
CA SER A 591 -5.86 13.36 27.99
C SER A 591 -7.32 13.69 27.65
N SER A 592 -8.25 13.23 28.46
CA SER A 592 -9.67 13.58 28.34
C SER A 592 -9.95 15.08 28.50
N LYS A 593 -9.06 15.82 29.18
CA LYS A 593 -9.15 17.27 29.37
C LYS A 593 -8.64 18.08 28.17
N THR A 594 -7.91 17.45 27.23
CA THR A 594 -7.40 18.09 26.03
C THR A 594 -8.55 18.35 25.05
N THR A 595 -8.70 19.56 24.55
CA THR A 595 -9.75 19.91 23.60
C THR A 595 -9.57 19.20 22.25
N LYS A 596 -10.64 19.10 21.46
CA LYS A 596 -10.57 18.45 20.15
C LYS A 596 -9.54 19.10 19.24
N ASP A 597 -9.50 20.42 19.18
CA ASP A 597 -8.54 21.18 18.36
C ASP A 597 -7.08 20.95 18.79
N GLU A 598 -6.84 20.86 20.10
CA GLU A 598 -5.50 20.56 20.63
C GLU A 598 -5.10 19.11 20.31
N ARG A 599 -6.03 18.16 20.38
CA ARG A 599 -5.78 16.77 19.97
C ARG A 599 -5.43 16.66 18.49
N ASP A 600 -6.16 17.37 17.62
CA ASP A 600 -5.89 17.38 16.18
C ASP A 600 -4.54 18.04 15.85
N LYS A 601 -4.18 19.11 16.58
CA LYS A 601 -2.85 19.73 16.49
C LYS A 601 -1.72 18.82 16.98
N ALA A 602 -1.95 18.09 18.07
CA ALA A 602 -0.98 17.13 18.60
C ALA A 602 -0.78 15.95 17.65
N LYS A 603 -1.88 15.41 17.08
CA LYS A 603 -1.84 14.38 16.05
C LYS A 603 -1.05 14.85 14.82
N SER A 604 -1.39 16.01 14.27
CA SER A 604 -0.67 16.59 13.13
C SER A 604 0.80 16.88 13.47
N GLY A 605 1.07 17.33 14.71
CA GLY A 605 2.44 17.57 15.18
C GLY A 605 3.26 16.29 15.29
N LEU A 606 2.65 15.16 15.68
CA LEU A 606 3.29 13.84 15.74
C LEU A 606 3.63 13.35 14.33
N ILE A 607 2.68 13.41 13.40
CA ILE A 607 2.87 12.99 12.00
C ILE A 607 3.93 13.85 11.29
N ASN A 608 3.96 15.15 11.53
CA ASN A 608 4.90 16.08 10.89
C ASN A 608 6.26 16.17 11.60
N GLY A 609 6.53 15.31 12.60
CA GLY A 609 7.81 15.26 13.30
C GLY A 609 8.06 16.39 14.29
N LYS A 610 7.07 17.27 14.55
CA LYS A 610 7.15 18.30 15.58
C LYS A 610 7.26 17.69 16.98
N TYR A 611 6.56 16.59 17.22
CA TYR A 611 6.66 15.76 18.41
C TYR A 611 7.13 14.36 18.02
N LYS A 612 7.98 13.77 18.86
CA LYS A 612 8.43 12.37 18.71
C LYS A 612 7.53 11.41 19.47
N PHE A 613 7.02 11.85 20.63
CA PHE A 613 6.11 11.05 21.44
C PHE A 613 4.83 11.81 21.83
N ALA A 614 3.72 11.10 21.84
CA ALA A 614 2.50 11.50 22.53
C ALA A 614 2.24 10.57 23.70
N PHE A 615 2.25 11.12 24.92
CA PHE A 615 1.91 10.40 26.14
C PHE A 615 0.41 10.49 26.40
N VAL A 616 -0.26 9.35 26.50
CA VAL A 616 -1.73 9.27 26.47
C VAL A 616 -2.27 8.47 27.65
N VAL A 617 -3.50 8.79 28.04
CA VAL A 617 -4.22 8.09 29.10
C VAL A 617 -5.56 7.64 28.52
N ASP A 618 -5.86 6.35 28.53
CA ASP A 618 -7.11 5.68 28.09
C ASP A 618 -7.76 6.14 26.79
N LEU A 619 -7.54 7.39 26.38
CA LEU A 619 -8.18 8.05 25.25
C LEU A 619 -7.79 7.43 23.91
N TYR A 620 -6.59 6.90 23.80
CA TYR A 620 -6.01 6.32 22.59
C TYR A 620 -6.01 4.79 22.58
N ASN A 621 -6.59 4.14 23.61
CA ASN A 621 -6.78 2.70 23.59
C ASN A 621 -7.72 2.30 22.42
N GLU A 622 -8.71 3.16 22.11
CA GLU A 622 -9.70 2.94 21.08
C GLU A 622 -9.98 4.23 20.28
N GLY A 623 -10.26 4.09 18.97
CA GLY A 623 -10.81 5.17 18.15
C GLY A 623 -9.82 6.18 17.52
N VAL A 624 -8.54 6.19 17.86
CA VAL A 624 -7.56 7.10 17.21
C VAL A 624 -6.77 6.37 16.12
N ASP A 625 -6.76 6.95 14.94
CA ASP A 625 -6.07 6.43 13.77
C ASP A 625 -4.84 7.30 13.44
N ILE A 626 -3.65 6.76 13.72
CA ILE A 626 -2.35 7.32 13.32
C ILE A 626 -1.52 6.16 12.77
N PRO A 627 -1.63 5.84 11.47
CA PRO A 627 -0.89 4.72 10.85
C PRO A 627 0.63 4.86 10.98
N GLU A 628 1.13 6.08 11.07
CA GLU A 628 2.55 6.41 11.15
C GLU A 628 3.22 6.00 12.46
N VAL A 629 2.44 5.66 13.52
CA VAL A 629 3.01 5.24 14.81
C VAL A 629 3.84 3.97 14.63
N ASN A 630 5.14 4.09 14.90
CA ASN A 630 6.13 3.01 14.78
C ASN A 630 6.72 2.54 16.13
N THR A 631 6.47 3.29 17.20
CA THR A 631 7.00 2.97 18.53
C THR A 631 5.91 3.06 19.58
N ILE A 632 5.81 2.04 20.43
CA ILE A 632 4.84 2.01 21.55
C ILE A 632 5.57 1.78 22.86
N LEU A 633 5.29 2.63 23.84
CA LEU A 633 5.77 2.48 25.22
C LEU A 633 4.61 2.10 26.13
N PHE A 634 4.66 0.90 26.68
CA PHE A 634 3.73 0.45 27.73
C PHE A 634 4.27 0.89 29.10
N LEU A 635 3.87 2.07 29.55
CA LEU A 635 4.37 2.69 30.80
C LEU A 635 3.47 2.42 32.00
N ARG A 636 2.42 1.66 31.80
CA ARG A 636 1.52 1.20 32.86
C ARG A 636 1.43 -0.32 32.87
N PRO A 637 1.20 -0.94 34.03
CA PRO A 637 0.78 -2.34 34.09
C PRO A 637 -0.50 -2.52 33.27
N THR A 638 -0.54 -3.48 32.35
CA THR A 638 -1.71 -3.79 31.53
C THR A 638 -2.23 -5.14 31.97
N GLU A 639 -3.40 -5.16 32.62
CA GLU A 639 -3.99 -6.34 33.25
C GLU A 639 -4.90 -7.11 32.29
N SER A 640 -5.28 -6.50 31.17
CA SER A 640 -6.17 -7.08 30.17
C SER A 640 -5.46 -7.32 28.84
N LEU A 641 -5.48 -8.58 28.38
CA LEU A 641 -4.98 -8.94 27.04
C LEU A 641 -5.68 -8.11 25.96
N THR A 642 -6.98 -7.85 26.09
CA THR A 642 -7.76 -7.02 25.18
C THR A 642 -7.18 -5.61 25.08
N VAL A 643 -6.94 -4.95 26.22
CA VAL A 643 -6.34 -3.61 26.25
C VAL A 643 -4.93 -3.62 25.67
N PHE A 644 -4.13 -4.63 26.00
CA PHE A 644 -2.78 -4.77 25.43
C PHE A 644 -2.82 -4.89 23.90
N LEU A 645 -3.65 -5.77 23.35
CA LEU A 645 -3.78 -5.95 21.90
C LEU A 645 -4.36 -4.72 21.20
N GLN A 646 -5.26 -3.99 21.83
CA GLN A 646 -5.78 -2.72 21.29
C GLN A 646 -4.70 -1.64 21.24
N GLN A 647 -3.88 -1.51 22.29
CA GLN A 647 -2.75 -0.58 22.35
C GLN A 647 -1.67 -0.98 21.34
N LEU A 648 -1.27 -2.24 21.29
CA LEU A 648 -0.30 -2.77 20.33
C LEU A 648 -0.76 -2.55 18.90
N GLY A 649 -2.02 -2.82 18.60
CA GLY A 649 -2.62 -2.64 17.29
C GLY A 649 -2.55 -1.21 16.74
N ARG A 650 -2.31 -0.20 17.60
CA ARG A 650 -2.07 1.19 17.14
C ARG A 650 -0.75 1.35 16.40
N GLY A 651 0.27 0.57 16.80
CA GLY A 651 1.57 0.56 16.14
C GLY A 651 1.70 -0.40 14.97
N LEU A 652 0.73 -1.27 14.74
CA LEU A 652 0.84 -2.34 13.73
C LEU A 652 0.21 -2.00 12.38
N ARG A 653 -0.44 -0.85 12.24
CA ARG A 653 -0.97 -0.43 10.93
C ARG A 653 0.14 -0.23 9.94
N LEU A 654 -0.10 -0.66 8.70
CA LEU A 654 0.85 -0.44 7.61
C LEU A 654 0.99 1.06 7.35
N SER A 655 2.22 1.51 7.24
CA SER A 655 2.60 2.86 6.85
C SER A 655 3.95 2.81 6.15
N ASP A 656 4.16 3.69 5.19
CA ASP A 656 5.39 3.74 4.39
C ASP A 656 6.67 3.98 5.24
N ASN A 657 6.51 4.46 6.48
CA ASN A 657 7.61 4.75 7.41
C ASN A 657 7.89 3.61 8.41
N LYS A 658 7.31 2.42 8.20
CA LYS A 658 7.54 1.25 9.06
C LYS A 658 8.34 0.20 8.32
N GLU A 659 9.33 -0.38 9.01
CA GLU A 659 10.12 -1.50 8.53
C GLU A 659 9.40 -2.83 8.67
#